data_0a2d1fba972e235591b70fb822cb00c0
#
_entry.id   0a2d1fba972e235591b70fb822cb00c0
#
_cell.length_a   1.000
_cell.length_b   1.000
_cell.length_c   1.000
_cell.angle_alpha   90.00
_cell.angle_beta   90.00
_cell.angle_gamma   90.00
#
_symmetry.space_group_name_H-M   'P 1'
#
loop_
_entity.id
_entity.type
_entity.pdbx_description
1 polymer ?
#
loop_
_entity_poly.entity_id
_entity_poly.type
_entity_poly.pdbx_seq_one_letter_code
_entity_poly.pdbx_strand_id
1 'polypeptide(L)'
;MPTTSKRTNTSTNLNTVARSNLRASKGKYVLTGIGIAVASFFIAAIIVLLGSLQGTMDAAIGDMFSEDDNVVLSAGANAPNNYTANRYLTPENLDTITNDPSVQRTWVIYDGQGKLGTGEDSVKVQYAQAPTDTELFPFPIDGKLPGTDTELLISKDFAEKHNLHLGSTVTSPDVVAAITDPNTGATKEYTIAGIFDTGFSGSLSNDSVYIGGTSYQNATDEALKQLDPTSREASQLPYPSMMFVQFKGDDDVHARTELQKKLATSDQNTEPVVKSGGEYLQDLKEETSQFFAFIGVILGAFAALALLVSSFVISNTFAVLVGQRIRELALLRTLGAHGKSLVRMLLVEALVVGITFSAIGAALVYPVAALVGVLFKDFMVSYNPMALIVGVVVCTLMTVVASLAPARSALNISPISALGEGTAQAVKKPGIAGLILGLIAAVAGAAAVWQSLSLTGTPDAGAQQSGAGVLLVMVAALLLGVAVFLLLPWLLPPLIRVFGSLIRSQTGNLAVANALRSPKRTVSTGRAVLVGVIVVSAVLSGYSIMTASTAKSMERAYPVSATATYGTGGGTGAESLAKAHSVADKVQGIKNVESVAVAPAAGALEYTLTSKDGSQSMSSTASMVALSQEDFAKVIPAEGKYPTEDNTVLVPESLYNDAGFDDSTRLKARGPLGEIELKPIKSTSKIANLYVVNPATGAKLQNPDDPQPLTLQQPGEAGEQPQGSAAQGQRGASAVPGGMNPSAGAETMVLVRAKSPLTATENSTLQDQLNKANDGNEFTGGLQQRGQLDQVLTIMLGITLGLLALAVVISVIGVANTMTLSVNERRRENAMLRALGLSRKQLRRMISAEAVLITLGAVALGILGGIFIGSVSAKVVLAATDQKVEFVPDLPYLGLALILLVGLASALVASALPAARSARMSPVEGLGS
;
A
#
# COMPACT_ATOMS: atom_id res chain seq x y z
N MET A 1 -14.16 -2.21 78.82
CA MET A 1 -14.40 -3.01 77.66
C MET A 1 -14.84 -2.12 76.55
N PRO A 2 -14.08 -1.93 75.48
CA PRO A 2 -14.53 -1.13 74.32
C PRO A 2 -15.19 -2.09 73.31
N THR A 3 -16.41 -1.74 72.96
CA THR A 3 -17.22 -2.43 71.92
C THR A 3 -16.62 -2.18 70.55
N THR A 4 -16.22 -3.28 69.91
CA THR A 4 -15.80 -3.31 68.50
C THR A 4 -16.97 -3.00 67.59
N SER A 5 -17.00 -1.78 67.04
CA SER A 5 -17.88 -1.36 65.94
C SER A 5 -17.53 -2.15 64.71
N LYS A 6 -18.40 -3.08 64.29
CA LYS A 6 -18.39 -3.72 62.98
C LYS A 6 -18.41 -2.62 61.93
N ARG A 7 -17.27 -2.44 61.22
CA ARG A 7 -17.23 -1.74 59.92
C ARG A 7 -18.12 -2.50 58.95
N THR A 8 -19.37 -2.12 58.84
CA THR A 8 -20.27 -2.60 57.81
C THR A 8 -19.76 -2.18 56.42
N ASN A 9 -19.67 -3.15 55.54
CA ASN A 9 -19.20 -3.08 54.16
C ASN A 9 -20.01 -2.05 53.35
N THR A 10 -19.66 -0.78 53.43
CA THR A 10 -20.26 0.31 52.61
C THR A 10 -19.95 0.17 51.12
N SER A 11 -18.92 -0.65 50.74
CA SER A 11 -18.56 -0.90 49.34
C SER A 11 -19.59 -1.77 48.60
N THR A 12 -20.25 -2.69 49.27
CA THR A 12 -21.22 -3.61 48.62
C THR A 12 -22.52 -2.86 48.26
N ASN A 13 -22.94 -1.90 49.06
CA ASN A 13 -24.16 -1.12 48.84
C ASN A 13 -24.02 -0.12 47.67
N LEU A 14 -22.83 0.44 47.43
CA LEU A 14 -22.58 1.38 46.33
C LEU A 14 -22.56 0.69 44.96
N ASN A 15 -22.06 -0.55 44.87
CA ASN A 15 -22.10 -1.31 43.62
C ASN A 15 -23.53 -1.72 43.24
N THR A 16 -24.39 -1.97 44.27
CA THR A 16 -25.82 -2.25 44.04
C THR A 16 -26.54 -1.01 43.53
N VAL A 17 -26.21 0.17 44.05
CA VAL A 17 -26.73 1.46 43.59
C VAL A 17 -26.26 1.75 42.15
N ALA A 18 -25.00 1.50 41.81
CA ALA A 18 -24.47 1.66 40.45
C ALA A 18 -25.23 0.77 39.44
N ARG A 19 -25.48 -0.50 39.78
CA ARG A 19 -26.26 -1.43 38.92
C ARG A 19 -27.73 -1.01 38.76
N SER A 20 -28.35 -0.52 39.84
CA SER A 20 -29.72 0.00 39.81
C SER A 20 -29.84 1.24 38.94
N ASN A 21 -28.86 2.15 39.03
CA ASN A 21 -28.78 3.37 38.21
C ASN A 21 -28.61 3.07 36.74
N LEU A 22 -27.77 2.07 36.40
CA LEU A 22 -27.60 1.61 35.02
C LEU A 22 -28.91 1.06 34.42
N ARG A 23 -29.70 0.31 35.21
CA ARG A 23 -30.99 -0.22 34.76
C ARG A 23 -32.04 0.88 34.57
N ALA A 24 -32.06 1.89 35.45
CA ALA A 24 -33.01 3.01 35.41
C ALA A 24 -32.72 4.01 34.29
N SER A 25 -31.44 4.10 33.85
CA SER A 25 -30.97 5.12 32.91
C SER A 25 -30.51 4.58 31.58
N LYS A 26 -30.91 3.37 31.15
CA LYS A 26 -30.43 2.69 29.93
C LYS A 26 -30.36 3.60 28.70
N GLY A 27 -31.42 4.39 28.44
CA GLY A 27 -31.46 5.27 27.27
C GLY A 27 -30.43 6.41 27.25
N LYS A 28 -29.88 6.78 28.43
CA LYS A 28 -28.89 7.87 28.51
C LYS A 28 -27.48 7.39 28.13
N TYR A 29 -27.20 6.09 28.28
CA TYR A 29 -25.91 5.49 27.95
C TYR A 29 -25.80 4.97 26.51
N VAL A 30 -26.93 4.85 25.80
CA VAL A 30 -26.95 4.28 24.43
C VAL A 30 -26.07 5.07 23.49
N LEU A 31 -26.17 6.41 23.50
CA LEU A 31 -25.39 7.25 22.56
C LEU A 31 -23.89 7.19 22.83
N THR A 32 -23.50 7.16 24.12
CA THR A 32 -22.09 6.95 24.53
C THR A 32 -21.64 5.54 24.18
N GLY A 33 -22.50 4.56 24.42
CA GLY A 33 -22.23 3.16 24.14
C GLY A 33 -21.99 2.91 22.66
N ILE A 34 -22.76 3.52 21.78
CA ILE A 34 -22.53 3.46 20.33
C ILE A 34 -21.12 3.99 20.01
N GLY A 35 -20.71 5.13 20.58
CA GLY A 35 -19.35 5.64 20.37
C GLY A 35 -18.25 4.70 20.83
N ILE A 36 -18.45 4.03 21.98
CA ILE A 36 -17.52 2.99 22.47
C ILE A 36 -17.50 1.77 21.55
N ALA A 37 -18.68 1.31 21.11
CA ALA A 37 -18.81 0.15 20.24
C ALA A 37 -18.14 0.40 18.87
N VAL A 38 -18.32 1.58 18.29
CA VAL A 38 -17.67 1.96 17.03
C VAL A 38 -16.14 2.02 17.17
N ALA A 39 -15.62 2.56 18.29
CA ALA A 39 -14.18 2.57 18.53
C ALA A 39 -13.60 1.17 18.72
N SER A 40 -14.32 0.30 19.43
CA SER A 40 -13.90 -1.08 19.65
C SER A 40 -13.96 -1.92 18.37
N PHE A 41 -15.01 -1.72 17.56
CA PHE A 41 -15.11 -2.29 16.22
C PHE A 41 -13.91 -1.90 15.36
N PHE A 42 -13.53 -0.61 15.39
CA PHE A 42 -12.43 -0.10 14.59
C PHE A 42 -11.08 -0.74 14.95
N ILE A 43 -10.76 -0.84 16.25
CA ILE A 43 -9.51 -1.48 16.69
C ILE A 43 -9.50 -2.96 16.33
N ALA A 44 -10.60 -3.66 16.59
CA ALA A 44 -10.71 -5.07 16.25
C ALA A 44 -10.66 -5.30 14.72
N ALA A 45 -11.28 -4.41 13.92
CA ALA A 45 -11.24 -4.48 12.46
C ALA A 45 -9.82 -4.30 11.90
N ILE A 46 -9.01 -3.40 12.47
CA ILE A 46 -7.60 -3.26 12.08
C ILE A 46 -6.82 -4.54 12.33
N ILE A 47 -6.99 -5.16 13.50
CA ILE A 47 -6.29 -6.40 13.85
C ILE A 47 -6.73 -7.55 12.94
N VAL A 48 -8.03 -7.67 12.66
CA VAL A 48 -8.56 -8.68 11.73
C VAL A 48 -8.05 -8.42 10.32
N LEU A 49 -8.03 -7.17 9.86
CA LEU A 49 -7.53 -6.81 8.52
C LEU A 49 -6.05 -7.16 8.35
N LEU A 50 -5.21 -6.76 9.31
CA LEU A 50 -3.78 -7.09 9.28
C LEU A 50 -3.54 -8.59 9.33
N GLY A 51 -4.24 -9.29 10.23
CA GLY A 51 -4.15 -10.75 10.32
C GLY A 51 -4.69 -11.46 9.08
N SER A 52 -5.69 -10.88 8.40
CA SER A 52 -6.22 -11.41 7.14
C SER A 52 -5.23 -11.20 5.99
N LEU A 53 -4.62 -10.03 5.89
CA LEU A 53 -3.58 -9.75 4.89
C LEU A 53 -2.37 -10.67 5.08
N GLN A 54 -1.88 -10.79 6.31
CA GLN A 54 -0.79 -11.72 6.63
C GLN A 54 -1.18 -13.17 6.37
N GLY A 55 -2.37 -13.59 6.82
CA GLY A 55 -2.87 -14.95 6.60
C GLY A 55 -3.08 -15.28 5.13
N THR A 56 -3.48 -14.31 4.32
CA THR A 56 -3.58 -14.43 2.85
C THR A 56 -2.21 -14.68 2.23
N MET A 57 -1.20 -13.91 2.64
CA MET A 57 0.18 -14.09 2.16
C MET A 57 0.79 -15.39 2.69
N ASP A 58 0.60 -15.70 3.97
CA ASP A 58 1.08 -16.92 4.58
C ASP A 58 0.48 -18.18 3.93
N ALA A 59 -0.80 -18.13 3.57
CA ALA A 59 -1.44 -19.21 2.83
C ALA A 59 -0.91 -19.31 1.39
N ALA A 60 -0.76 -18.18 0.71
CA ALA A 60 -0.24 -18.14 -0.65
C ALA A 60 1.18 -18.68 -0.77
N ILE A 61 2.00 -18.49 0.26
CA ILE A 61 3.39 -18.98 0.30
C ILE A 61 3.44 -20.37 0.93
N GLY A 62 2.66 -20.61 1.99
CA GLY A 62 2.72 -21.82 2.81
C GLY A 62 2.18 -23.07 2.12
N ASP A 63 1.26 -22.93 1.17
CA ASP A 63 0.73 -24.06 0.42
C ASP A 63 1.75 -24.63 -0.60
N MET A 64 2.83 -23.88 -0.89
CA MET A 64 3.89 -24.33 -1.81
C MET A 64 4.96 -25.17 -1.12
N PHE A 65 5.12 -25.10 0.20
CA PHE A 65 6.19 -25.76 0.93
C PHE A 65 5.67 -26.39 2.23
N SER A 66 6.05 -27.62 2.49
CA SER A 66 5.91 -28.28 3.79
C SER A 66 7.10 -27.94 4.69
N GLU A 67 6.92 -27.98 6.02
CA GLU A 67 8.03 -27.83 6.97
C GLU A 67 9.11 -28.92 6.81
N ASP A 68 8.70 -30.09 6.33
CA ASP A 68 9.55 -31.27 6.13
C ASP A 68 10.24 -31.30 4.76
N ASP A 69 9.87 -30.41 3.84
CA ASP A 69 10.52 -30.31 2.54
C ASP A 69 11.95 -29.79 2.68
N ASN A 70 12.83 -30.18 1.77
CA ASN A 70 14.15 -29.61 1.66
C ASN A 70 14.31 -29.00 0.27
N VAL A 71 14.79 -27.77 0.23
CA VAL A 71 14.94 -27.00 -1.00
C VAL A 71 16.37 -26.53 -1.18
N VAL A 72 16.85 -26.60 -2.41
CA VAL A 72 18.11 -26.00 -2.83
C VAL A 72 17.80 -24.83 -3.75
N LEU A 73 18.35 -23.70 -3.41
CA LEU A 73 18.16 -22.42 -4.10
C LEU A 73 19.50 -21.88 -4.57
N SER A 74 19.53 -21.18 -5.66
CA SER A 74 20.68 -20.35 -5.98
C SER A 74 20.82 -19.21 -4.98
N ALA A 75 22.03 -18.89 -4.53
CA ALA A 75 22.30 -17.78 -3.63
C ALA A 75 21.84 -16.42 -4.20
N GLY A 76 21.84 -16.29 -5.52
CA GLY A 76 21.34 -15.11 -6.22
C GLY A 76 19.83 -14.93 -6.18
N ALA A 77 19.07 -15.97 -5.82
CA ALA A 77 17.60 -15.89 -5.72
C ALA A 77 17.15 -14.98 -4.56
N ASN A 78 17.96 -14.86 -3.50
CA ASN A 78 17.68 -14.04 -2.32
C ASN A 78 18.50 -12.74 -2.24
N ALA A 79 19.31 -12.42 -3.26
CA ALA A 79 20.07 -11.17 -3.28
C ALA A 79 19.20 -10.05 -3.88
N PRO A 80 18.69 -9.11 -3.11
CA PRO A 80 17.71 -8.12 -3.57
C PRO A 80 18.24 -7.17 -4.65
N ASN A 81 19.55 -7.18 -4.94
CA ASN A 81 20.17 -6.18 -5.81
C ASN A 81 21.28 -6.72 -6.73
N ASN A 82 21.40 -8.04 -6.95
CA ASN A 82 22.50 -8.58 -7.76
C ASN A 82 21.96 -9.17 -9.07
N TYR A 83 21.84 -8.33 -10.09
CA TYR A 83 21.36 -8.73 -11.44
C TYR A 83 22.39 -9.57 -12.24
N THR A 84 23.58 -9.78 -11.70
CA THR A 84 24.70 -10.48 -12.36
C THR A 84 25.14 -11.78 -11.70
N ALA A 85 24.64 -12.07 -10.49
CA ALA A 85 24.92 -13.36 -9.86
C ALA A 85 23.91 -14.40 -10.40
N ASN A 86 24.41 -15.57 -10.66
CA ASN A 86 23.65 -16.68 -11.19
C ASN A 86 22.33 -16.89 -10.42
N ARG A 87 21.21 -16.57 -11.07
CA ARG A 87 19.84 -16.74 -10.52
C ARG A 87 19.37 -18.19 -10.59
N TYR A 88 20.17 -19.10 -11.10
CA TYR A 88 19.80 -20.46 -11.34
C TYR A 88 20.86 -21.44 -10.83
N LEU A 89 20.43 -22.67 -10.56
CA LEU A 89 21.30 -23.77 -10.24
C LEU A 89 22.03 -24.22 -11.53
N THR A 90 23.33 -24.27 -11.50
CA THR A 90 24.10 -24.71 -12.67
C THR A 90 23.91 -26.20 -12.90
N PRO A 91 24.13 -26.70 -14.14
CA PRO A 91 24.10 -28.15 -14.42
C PRO A 91 25.02 -28.94 -13.50
N GLU A 92 26.18 -28.38 -13.12
CA GLU A 92 27.12 -29.01 -12.18
C GLU A 92 26.53 -29.14 -10.78
N ASN A 93 25.80 -28.09 -10.31
CA ASN A 93 25.08 -28.14 -9.05
C ASN A 93 23.99 -29.20 -9.06
N LEU A 94 23.20 -29.28 -10.15
CA LEU A 94 22.14 -30.27 -10.32
C LEU A 94 22.70 -31.70 -10.32
N ASP A 95 23.80 -31.92 -11.04
CA ASP A 95 24.49 -33.20 -11.06
C ASP A 95 25.06 -33.59 -9.69
N THR A 96 25.64 -32.65 -8.97
CA THR A 96 26.17 -32.86 -7.60
C THR A 96 25.06 -33.27 -6.63
N ILE A 97 23.89 -32.60 -6.70
CA ILE A 97 22.75 -32.89 -5.82
C ILE A 97 22.12 -34.22 -6.17
N THR A 98 21.86 -34.45 -7.47
CA THR A 98 21.18 -35.66 -7.93
C THR A 98 22.00 -36.94 -7.67
N ASN A 99 23.34 -36.87 -7.78
CA ASN A 99 24.24 -38.01 -7.56
C ASN A 99 24.67 -38.16 -6.10
N ASP A 100 24.19 -37.28 -5.17
CA ASP A 100 24.57 -37.43 -3.77
C ASP A 100 23.98 -38.69 -3.15
N PRO A 101 24.77 -39.54 -2.46
CA PRO A 101 24.28 -40.77 -1.84
C PRO A 101 23.17 -40.58 -0.79
N SER A 102 23.09 -39.42 -0.15
CA SER A 102 22.07 -39.09 0.84
C SER A 102 20.73 -38.70 0.21
N VAL A 103 20.72 -38.39 -1.08
CA VAL A 103 19.51 -37.94 -1.78
C VAL A 103 18.72 -39.17 -2.28
N GLN A 104 17.43 -39.15 -2.05
CA GLN A 104 16.50 -40.21 -2.47
C GLN A 104 15.75 -39.83 -3.74
N ARG A 105 15.21 -38.61 -3.79
CA ARG A 105 14.41 -38.08 -4.90
C ARG A 105 14.68 -36.60 -5.05
N THR A 106 14.50 -36.11 -6.27
CA THR A 106 14.63 -34.67 -6.58
C THR A 106 13.57 -34.23 -7.56
N TRP A 107 13.20 -32.99 -7.48
CA TRP A 107 12.34 -32.30 -8.44
C TRP A 107 12.89 -30.91 -8.71
N VAL A 108 13.27 -30.64 -9.93
CA VAL A 108 13.81 -29.34 -10.36
C VAL A 108 12.68 -28.51 -10.96
N ILE A 109 12.51 -27.30 -10.48
CA ILE A 109 11.59 -26.34 -11.07
C ILE A 109 12.36 -25.52 -12.11
N TYR A 110 12.00 -25.73 -13.37
CA TYR A 110 12.47 -24.92 -14.50
C TYR A 110 11.43 -23.88 -14.82
N ASP A 111 11.75 -22.59 -14.58
CA ASP A 111 10.86 -21.47 -14.87
C ASP A 111 11.03 -21.02 -16.32
N GLY A 112 10.04 -21.30 -17.16
CA GLY A 112 9.99 -20.87 -18.54
C GLY A 112 8.73 -20.12 -18.85
N GLN A 113 8.81 -19.12 -19.72
CA GLN A 113 7.65 -18.38 -20.20
C GLN A 113 7.28 -18.87 -21.61
N GLY A 114 5.98 -19.03 -21.85
CA GLY A 114 5.49 -19.47 -23.16
C GLY A 114 4.03 -19.10 -23.35
N LYS A 115 3.44 -19.60 -24.41
CA LYS A 115 2.02 -19.42 -24.73
C LYS A 115 1.32 -20.77 -24.76
N LEU A 116 0.10 -20.82 -24.25
CA LEU A 116 -0.82 -21.94 -24.43
C LEU A 116 -1.92 -21.50 -25.40
N GLY A 117 -2.15 -22.29 -26.45
CA GLY A 117 -3.06 -21.94 -27.53
C GLY A 117 -2.37 -21.27 -28.72
N THR A 118 -3.11 -21.01 -29.78
CA THR A 118 -2.62 -20.41 -31.04
C THR A 118 -3.51 -19.22 -31.45
N GLY A 119 -2.93 -18.23 -32.14
CA GLY A 119 -3.67 -17.07 -32.64
C GLY A 119 -4.11 -16.11 -31.54
N GLU A 120 -5.28 -15.47 -31.74
CA GLU A 120 -5.83 -14.46 -30.81
C GLU A 120 -6.27 -15.06 -29.46
N ASP A 121 -6.53 -16.35 -29.38
CA ASP A 121 -6.97 -17.05 -28.17
C ASP A 121 -5.76 -17.61 -27.35
N SER A 122 -4.53 -17.32 -27.78
CA SER A 122 -3.34 -17.76 -27.05
C SER A 122 -3.18 -16.99 -25.73
N VAL A 123 -2.89 -17.74 -24.66
CA VAL A 123 -2.69 -17.21 -23.32
C VAL A 123 -1.22 -17.35 -22.92
N LYS A 124 -0.62 -16.32 -22.36
CA LYS A 124 0.73 -16.39 -21.82
C LYS A 124 0.69 -17.21 -20.52
N VAL A 125 1.56 -18.19 -20.42
CA VAL A 125 1.66 -19.08 -19.27
C VAL A 125 3.11 -19.25 -18.86
N GLN A 126 3.31 -19.62 -17.60
CA GLN A 126 4.60 -20.04 -17.07
C GLN A 126 4.67 -21.56 -17.15
N TYR A 127 5.59 -22.07 -17.95
CA TYR A 127 5.84 -23.50 -18.05
C TYR A 127 6.86 -23.94 -17.02
N ALA A 128 6.56 -25.03 -16.34
CA ALA A 128 7.48 -25.71 -15.44
C ALA A 128 7.48 -27.21 -15.71
N GLN A 129 8.55 -27.89 -15.33
CA GLN A 129 8.63 -29.34 -15.40
C GLN A 129 7.78 -29.97 -14.30
N ALA A 130 6.89 -30.90 -14.65
CA ALA A 130 6.15 -31.66 -13.67
C ALA A 130 7.06 -32.64 -12.90
N PRO A 131 6.83 -32.89 -11.61
CA PRO A 131 7.52 -33.93 -10.89
C PRO A 131 7.13 -35.32 -11.43
N THR A 132 8.03 -36.27 -11.29
CA THR A 132 7.76 -37.68 -11.67
C THR A 132 6.99 -38.44 -10.60
N ASP A 133 6.90 -37.88 -9.39
CA ASP A 133 6.25 -38.50 -8.23
C ASP A 133 5.27 -37.53 -7.57
N THR A 134 4.08 -38.05 -7.27
CA THR A 134 3.03 -37.28 -6.60
C THR A 134 3.39 -36.86 -5.18
N GLU A 135 4.31 -37.55 -4.50
CA GLU A 135 4.76 -37.20 -3.17
C GLU A 135 5.60 -35.92 -3.12
N LEU A 136 6.20 -35.52 -4.26
CA LEU A 136 6.94 -34.26 -4.38
C LEU A 136 6.08 -33.07 -4.83
N PHE A 137 4.83 -33.32 -5.22
CA PHE A 137 3.94 -32.25 -5.66
C PHE A 137 3.04 -31.80 -4.51
N PRO A 138 3.10 -30.53 -4.10
CA PRO A 138 2.46 -30.08 -2.86
C PRO A 138 0.93 -29.97 -2.95
N PHE A 139 0.35 -30.01 -4.14
CA PHE A 139 -1.07 -29.75 -4.33
C PHE A 139 -1.87 -31.02 -4.66
N PRO A 140 -3.14 -31.11 -4.22
CA PRO A 140 -4.02 -32.20 -4.62
C PRO A 140 -4.34 -32.13 -6.13
N ILE A 141 -4.33 -33.28 -6.81
CA ILE A 141 -4.52 -33.40 -8.25
C ILE A 141 -5.82 -34.16 -8.53
N ASP A 142 -6.66 -33.60 -9.40
CA ASP A 142 -7.74 -34.32 -10.05
C ASP A 142 -7.24 -34.86 -11.42
N GLY A 143 -7.29 -36.16 -11.62
CA GLY A 143 -6.64 -36.83 -12.75
C GLY A 143 -5.33 -37.49 -12.38
N LYS A 144 -4.28 -37.27 -13.18
CA LYS A 144 -2.94 -37.84 -12.97
C LYS A 144 -1.83 -36.84 -13.26
N LEU A 145 -0.64 -37.07 -12.72
CA LEU A 145 0.56 -36.36 -13.15
C LEU A 145 0.82 -36.62 -14.65
N PRO A 146 1.22 -35.57 -15.40
CA PRO A 146 1.56 -35.73 -16.82
C PRO A 146 2.83 -36.61 -16.97
N GLY A 147 2.72 -37.68 -17.68
CA GLY A 147 3.82 -38.66 -17.89
C GLY A 147 4.55 -38.49 -19.20
N THR A 148 4.00 -37.74 -20.14
CA THR A 148 4.58 -37.55 -21.49
C THR A 148 4.67 -36.06 -21.83
N ASP A 149 5.57 -35.71 -22.76
CA ASP A 149 5.78 -34.34 -23.23
C ASP A 149 4.57 -33.73 -23.97
N THR A 150 3.50 -34.47 -24.10
CA THR A 150 2.22 -34.02 -24.67
C THR A 150 1.11 -33.90 -23.63
N GLU A 151 1.40 -34.21 -22.39
CA GLU A 151 0.47 -34.10 -21.29
C GLU A 151 0.79 -32.88 -20.42
N LEU A 152 -0.27 -32.15 -20.00
CA LEU A 152 -0.15 -30.97 -19.15
C LEU A 152 -0.94 -31.15 -17.85
N LEU A 153 -0.42 -30.53 -16.80
CA LEU A 153 -1.10 -30.31 -15.51
C LEU A 153 -1.33 -28.82 -15.36
N ILE A 154 -2.56 -28.41 -15.14
CA ILE A 154 -2.96 -26.99 -15.05
C ILE A 154 -3.67 -26.71 -13.74
N SER A 155 -3.68 -25.45 -13.28
CA SER A 155 -4.43 -25.08 -12.09
C SER A 155 -5.95 -25.09 -12.36
N LYS A 156 -6.72 -25.33 -11.32
CA LYS A 156 -8.19 -25.33 -11.37
C LYS A 156 -8.76 -23.98 -11.80
N ASP A 157 -8.20 -22.89 -11.30
CA ASP A 157 -8.62 -21.54 -11.65
C ASP A 157 -8.35 -21.24 -13.13
N PHE A 158 -7.20 -21.68 -13.64
CA PHE A 158 -6.87 -21.60 -15.07
C PHE A 158 -7.83 -22.42 -15.92
N ALA A 159 -8.11 -23.65 -15.49
CA ALA A 159 -9.07 -24.53 -16.17
C ALA A 159 -10.48 -23.90 -16.23
N GLU A 160 -10.99 -23.37 -15.13
CA GLU A 160 -12.29 -22.69 -15.07
C GLU A 160 -12.32 -21.42 -15.93
N LYS A 161 -11.27 -20.59 -15.86
CA LYS A 161 -11.16 -19.33 -16.61
C LYS A 161 -11.16 -19.54 -18.13
N HIS A 162 -10.52 -20.61 -18.60
CA HIS A 162 -10.35 -20.93 -20.01
C HIS A 162 -11.26 -22.08 -20.51
N ASN A 163 -12.20 -22.53 -19.64
CA ASN A 163 -13.15 -23.62 -19.93
C ASN A 163 -12.46 -24.91 -20.40
N LEU A 164 -11.31 -25.25 -19.75
CA LEU A 164 -10.57 -26.48 -19.99
C LEU A 164 -10.98 -27.55 -18.98
N HIS A 165 -11.00 -28.80 -19.41
CA HIS A 165 -11.38 -29.94 -18.57
C HIS A 165 -10.36 -31.08 -18.73
N LEU A 166 -10.40 -32.05 -17.83
CA LEU A 166 -9.61 -33.26 -17.98
C LEU A 166 -9.87 -33.93 -19.36
N GLY A 167 -8.78 -34.24 -20.07
CA GLY A 167 -8.82 -34.81 -21.42
C GLY A 167 -9.04 -33.79 -22.54
N SER A 168 -9.20 -32.50 -22.24
CA SER A 168 -9.22 -31.46 -23.28
C SER A 168 -7.89 -31.41 -24.00
N THR A 169 -7.93 -31.18 -25.32
CA THR A 169 -6.72 -30.99 -26.14
C THR A 169 -6.58 -29.55 -26.56
N VAL A 170 -5.35 -29.04 -26.51
CA VAL A 170 -5.00 -27.66 -26.88
C VAL A 170 -3.81 -27.69 -27.84
N THR A 171 -3.98 -27.13 -29.04
CA THR A 171 -2.86 -26.90 -29.95
C THR A 171 -2.10 -25.68 -29.52
N SER A 172 -0.80 -25.82 -29.28
CA SER A 172 0.06 -24.74 -28.76
C SER A 172 1.44 -24.78 -29.41
N PRO A 173 2.24 -23.70 -29.38
CA PRO A 173 3.65 -23.79 -29.76
C PRO A 173 4.35 -24.92 -29.03
N ASP A 174 5.22 -25.64 -29.72
CA ASP A 174 6.02 -26.72 -29.09
C ASP A 174 7.10 -26.10 -28.22
N VAL A 175 6.85 -26.07 -26.91
CA VAL A 175 7.75 -25.46 -25.93
C VAL A 175 9.09 -26.15 -25.82
N VAL A 176 9.18 -27.48 -26.11
CA VAL A 176 10.43 -28.24 -26.12
C VAL A 176 11.26 -27.89 -27.37
N ALA A 177 10.61 -27.86 -28.53
CA ALA A 177 11.26 -27.43 -29.75
C ALA A 177 11.72 -25.96 -29.69
N ALA A 178 10.98 -25.10 -29.04
CA ALA A 178 11.31 -23.67 -28.86
C ALA A 178 12.54 -23.44 -27.98
N ILE A 179 12.93 -24.37 -27.12
CA ILE A 179 14.17 -24.30 -26.34
C ILE A 179 15.39 -24.48 -27.27
N THR A 180 15.31 -25.42 -28.21
CA THR A 180 16.43 -25.70 -29.15
C THR A 180 16.46 -24.77 -30.35
N ASP A 181 15.29 -24.33 -30.82
CA ASP A 181 15.11 -23.36 -31.90
C ASP A 181 13.90 -22.48 -31.59
N PRO A 182 14.12 -21.31 -30.98
CA PRO A 182 13.04 -20.35 -30.66
C PRO A 182 12.16 -19.96 -31.85
N ASN A 183 12.58 -20.29 -33.05
CA ASN A 183 12.00 -19.88 -34.32
C ASN A 183 11.32 -20.99 -35.07
N THR A 184 11.29 -22.18 -34.48
CA THR A 184 10.78 -23.37 -35.19
C THR A 184 9.34 -23.19 -35.71
N GLY A 185 8.54 -22.31 -35.14
CA GLY A 185 7.12 -22.20 -35.49
C GLY A 185 6.34 -23.50 -35.32
N ALA A 186 6.97 -24.55 -34.79
CA ALA A 186 6.35 -25.82 -34.58
C ALA A 186 5.23 -25.74 -33.56
N THR A 187 4.12 -26.38 -33.84
CA THR A 187 2.98 -26.53 -32.93
C THR A 187 2.80 -27.97 -32.54
N LYS A 188 2.32 -28.21 -31.33
CA LYS A 188 2.08 -29.52 -30.78
C LYS A 188 0.69 -29.56 -30.13
N GLU A 189 0.06 -30.71 -30.18
CA GLU A 189 -1.21 -30.95 -29.49
C GLU A 189 -0.93 -31.46 -28.08
N TYR A 190 -1.41 -30.71 -27.06
CA TYR A 190 -1.28 -31.06 -25.66
C TYR A 190 -2.61 -31.51 -25.10
N THR A 191 -2.58 -32.51 -24.20
CA THR A 191 -3.76 -33.04 -23.51
C THR A 191 -3.69 -32.66 -22.02
N ILE A 192 -4.74 -32.19 -21.43
CA ILE A 192 -4.84 -31.92 -20.01
C ILE A 192 -5.00 -33.24 -19.25
N ALA A 193 -3.91 -33.72 -18.64
CA ALA A 193 -3.84 -34.98 -17.91
C ALA A 193 -4.30 -34.86 -16.45
N GLY A 194 -4.10 -33.67 -15.87
CA GLY A 194 -4.49 -33.37 -14.49
C GLY A 194 -4.85 -31.92 -14.28
N ILE A 195 -5.63 -31.68 -13.25
CA ILE A 195 -5.99 -30.36 -12.76
C ILE A 195 -5.64 -30.32 -11.28
N PHE A 196 -4.78 -29.40 -10.86
CA PHE A 196 -4.41 -29.28 -9.46
C PHE A 196 -5.13 -28.10 -8.77
N ASP A 197 -5.46 -28.29 -7.51
CA ASP A 197 -6.12 -27.26 -6.71
C ASP A 197 -5.08 -26.61 -5.79
N THR A 198 -4.69 -25.39 -6.10
CA THR A 198 -3.74 -24.60 -5.31
C THR A 198 -4.38 -23.99 -4.05
N GLY A 199 -5.65 -24.28 -3.78
CA GLY A 199 -6.35 -23.66 -2.68
C GLY A 199 -6.33 -22.13 -2.83
N PHE A 200 -5.82 -21.47 -1.81
CA PHE A 200 -5.73 -20.01 -1.80
C PHE A 200 -4.51 -19.46 -2.56
N SER A 201 -3.46 -20.26 -2.74
CA SER A 201 -2.22 -19.84 -3.43
C SER A 201 -2.40 -19.67 -4.94
N GLY A 202 -3.43 -20.25 -5.52
CA GLY A 202 -3.76 -20.12 -6.95
C GLY A 202 -3.97 -18.70 -7.44
N SER A 203 -4.39 -17.81 -6.56
CA SER A 203 -4.59 -16.39 -6.88
C SER A 203 -3.28 -15.64 -7.25
N LEU A 204 -2.13 -16.14 -6.83
CA LEU A 204 -0.81 -15.53 -7.10
C LEU A 204 -0.02 -16.23 -8.22
N SER A 205 -0.39 -17.46 -8.58
CA SER A 205 0.30 -18.27 -9.60
C SER A 205 -0.62 -18.82 -10.70
N ASN A 206 -1.65 -18.07 -11.06
CA ASN A 206 -2.79 -18.51 -11.86
C ASN A 206 -2.47 -19.05 -13.26
N ASP A 207 -1.30 -18.77 -13.80
CA ASP A 207 -1.00 -19.08 -15.19
C ASP A 207 0.17 -20.12 -15.31
N SER A 208 0.40 -20.95 -14.24
CA SER A 208 1.43 -22.00 -14.27
C SER A 208 0.89 -23.26 -14.90
N VAL A 209 1.67 -23.82 -15.84
CA VAL A 209 1.40 -25.04 -16.56
C VAL A 209 2.59 -25.99 -16.41
N TYR A 210 2.35 -27.19 -15.90
CA TYR A 210 3.39 -28.18 -15.73
C TYR A 210 3.34 -29.17 -16.88
N ILE A 211 4.50 -29.37 -17.55
CA ILE A 211 4.65 -30.30 -18.67
C ILE A 211 5.22 -31.62 -18.18
N GLY A 212 4.71 -32.72 -18.71
CA GLY A 212 5.20 -34.08 -18.40
C GLY A 212 6.44 -34.49 -19.17
N GLY A 213 6.85 -35.73 -18.95
CA GLY A 213 8.06 -36.28 -19.55
C GLY A 213 9.36 -35.69 -19.01
N THR A 214 10.45 -35.86 -19.71
CA THR A 214 11.78 -35.32 -19.36
C THR A 214 12.39 -34.50 -20.50
N SER A 215 11.70 -34.38 -21.63
CA SER A 215 12.25 -33.72 -22.81
C SER A 215 12.43 -32.23 -22.59
N TYR A 216 11.52 -31.57 -21.82
CA TYR A 216 11.64 -30.17 -21.47
C TYR A 216 12.88 -29.89 -20.61
N GLN A 217 13.12 -30.69 -19.59
CA GLN A 217 14.30 -30.65 -18.75
C GLN A 217 15.57 -30.95 -19.57
N ASN A 218 15.59 -32.03 -20.33
CA ASN A 218 16.78 -32.45 -21.11
C ASN A 218 17.16 -31.40 -22.16
N ALA A 219 16.19 -30.84 -22.86
CA ALA A 219 16.41 -29.74 -23.81
C ALA A 219 17.00 -28.50 -23.15
N THR A 220 16.49 -28.15 -21.99
CA THR A 220 16.98 -27.01 -21.21
C THR A 220 18.39 -27.21 -20.70
N ASP A 221 18.67 -28.37 -20.09
CA ASP A 221 20.00 -28.73 -19.58
C ASP A 221 21.06 -28.80 -20.68
N GLU A 222 20.68 -29.34 -21.83
CA GLU A 222 21.60 -29.42 -23.00
C GLU A 222 21.87 -28.01 -23.56
N ALA A 223 20.85 -27.17 -23.65
CA ALA A 223 21.01 -25.76 -24.07
C ALA A 223 21.86 -24.95 -23.08
N LEU A 224 21.65 -25.14 -21.78
CA LEU A 224 22.43 -24.45 -20.73
C LEU A 224 23.90 -24.91 -20.68
N LYS A 225 24.20 -26.17 -21.00
CA LYS A 225 25.58 -26.66 -21.08
C LYS A 225 26.37 -26.07 -22.25
N GLN A 226 25.68 -25.63 -23.32
CA GLN A 226 26.32 -25.08 -24.52
C GLN A 226 26.51 -23.57 -24.45
N LEU A 227 25.86 -22.90 -23.47
CA LEU A 227 25.85 -21.46 -23.34
C LEU A 227 26.68 -21.01 -22.12
N ASP A 228 27.27 -19.83 -22.20
CA ASP A 228 27.84 -19.18 -21.04
C ASP A 228 26.71 -18.86 -20.05
N PRO A 229 26.79 -19.29 -18.78
CA PRO A 229 25.79 -19.00 -17.77
C PRO A 229 25.45 -17.51 -17.60
N THR A 230 26.37 -16.63 -17.94
CA THR A 230 26.20 -15.18 -17.88
C THR A 230 25.64 -14.61 -19.19
N SER A 231 25.46 -15.45 -20.22
CA SER A 231 24.95 -15.02 -21.50
C SER A 231 23.46 -14.70 -21.45
N ARG A 232 23.02 -13.87 -22.39
CA ARG A 232 21.60 -13.54 -22.54
C ARG A 232 20.78 -14.73 -23.03
N GLU A 233 21.34 -15.51 -23.94
CA GLU A 233 20.69 -16.71 -24.43
C GLU A 233 20.36 -17.65 -23.28
N ALA A 234 21.26 -17.82 -22.33
CA ALA A 234 21.02 -18.58 -21.11
C ALA A 234 19.89 -17.97 -20.28
N SER A 235 19.76 -16.64 -20.23
CA SER A 235 18.70 -15.96 -19.47
C SER A 235 17.31 -16.02 -20.12
N GLN A 236 17.22 -16.41 -21.38
CA GLN A 236 15.95 -16.62 -22.10
C GLN A 236 15.45 -18.06 -22.04
N LEU A 237 16.33 -18.98 -21.68
CA LEU A 237 15.95 -20.36 -21.48
C LEU A 237 15.16 -20.53 -20.19
N PRO A 238 14.34 -21.58 -20.11
CA PRO A 238 13.84 -22.02 -18.81
C PRO A 238 15.04 -22.32 -17.91
N TYR A 239 15.09 -21.72 -16.75
CA TYR A 239 16.22 -21.90 -15.84
C TYR A 239 15.79 -22.65 -14.57
N PRO A 240 16.64 -23.51 -14.03
CA PRO A 240 16.38 -24.20 -12.78
C PRO A 240 16.50 -23.21 -11.61
N SER A 241 15.36 -22.71 -11.13
CA SER A 241 15.30 -21.69 -10.07
C SER A 241 15.43 -22.31 -8.68
N MET A 242 14.88 -23.52 -8.53
CA MET A 242 14.76 -24.22 -7.26
C MET A 242 14.78 -25.73 -7.51
N MET A 243 15.27 -26.47 -6.52
CA MET A 243 15.25 -27.93 -6.53
C MET A 243 14.71 -28.45 -5.19
N PHE A 244 13.64 -29.22 -5.24
CA PHE A 244 13.18 -29.99 -4.09
C PHE A 244 14.02 -31.25 -3.94
N VAL A 245 14.42 -31.55 -2.72
CA VAL A 245 15.26 -32.67 -2.40
C VAL A 245 14.65 -33.45 -1.24
N GLN A 246 14.46 -34.74 -1.44
CA GLN A 246 14.11 -35.67 -0.38
C GLN A 246 15.34 -36.52 -0.02
N PHE A 247 15.72 -36.51 1.26
CA PHE A 247 16.85 -37.27 1.75
C PHE A 247 16.46 -38.70 2.14
N LYS A 248 17.45 -39.59 2.22
CA LYS A 248 17.32 -40.99 2.72
C LYS A 248 17.49 -40.97 4.24
N GLY A 249 16.49 -41.43 4.98
CA GLY A 249 16.57 -41.57 6.43
C GLY A 249 15.95 -40.40 7.16
N ASP A 250 16.06 -40.40 8.51
CA ASP A 250 15.33 -39.44 9.37
C ASP A 250 16.23 -38.26 9.84
N ASP A 251 17.50 -38.17 9.39
CA ASP A 251 18.44 -37.10 9.80
C ASP A 251 18.69 -36.12 8.66
N ASP A 252 17.65 -35.39 8.32
CA ASP A 252 17.69 -34.37 7.26
C ASP A 252 18.63 -33.21 7.59
N VAL A 253 18.82 -32.87 8.86
CA VAL A 253 19.71 -31.78 9.28
C VAL A 253 21.16 -32.09 8.95
N HIS A 254 21.61 -33.31 9.20
CA HIS A 254 22.97 -33.73 8.87
C HIS A 254 23.15 -33.80 7.38
N ALA A 255 22.19 -34.39 6.66
CA ALA A 255 22.23 -34.53 5.20
C ALA A 255 22.29 -33.15 4.50
N ARG A 256 21.47 -32.18 4.92
CA ARG A 256 21.52 -30.78 4.43
C ARG A 256 22.90 -30.16 4.64
N THR A 257 23.43 -30.29 5.86
CA THR A 257 24.72 -29.67 6.21
C THR A 257 25.86 -30.23 5.36
N GLU A 258 25.89 -31.56 5.10
CA GLU A 258 26.90 -32.18 4.28
C GLU A 258 26.73 -31.83 2.79
N LEU A 259 25.50 -31.79 2.28
CA LEU A 259 25.21 -31.33 0.91
C LEU A 259 25.62 -29.85 0.73
N GLN A 260 25.30 -28.97 1.68
CA GLN A 260 25.73 -27.57 1.65
C GLN A 260 27.26 -27.44 1.55
N LYS A 261 28.03 -28.24 2.29
CA LYS A 261 29.49 -28.22 2.22
C LYS A 261 30.03 -28.67 0.84
N LYS A 262 29.39 -29.65 0.23
CA LYS A 262 29.77 -30.12 -1.10
C LYS A 262 29.50 -29.07 -2.16
N LEU A 263 28.33 -28.41 -2.09
CA LEU A 263 27.94 -27.37 -3.03
C LEU A 263 28.82 -26.10 -2.89
N ALA A 264 29.22 -25.74 -1.68
CA ALA A 264 30.12 -24.60 -1.44
C ALA A 264 31.54 -24.80 -2.01
N THR A 265 31.94 -26.05 -2.30
CA THR A 265 33.24 -26.36 -2.89
C THR A 265 33.23 -26.52 -4.41
N SER A 266 32.04 -26.69 -5.02
CA SER A 266 31.92 -26.96 -6.45
C SER A 266 31.93 -25.71 -7.32
N ASP A 267 31.35 -24.59 -6.87
CA ASP A 267 31.32 -23.36 -7.64
C ASP A 267 31.33 -22.13 -6.71
N GLN A 268 32.39 -21.33 -6.76
CA GLN A 268 32.55 -20.12 -5.93
C GLN A 268 31.65 -18.95 -6.36
N ASN A 269 31.01 -19.03 -7.55
CA ASN A 269 30.21 -17.94 -8.10
C ASN A 269 28.71 -18.07 -7.83
N THR A 270 28.20 -19.26 -7.51
CA THR A 270 26.75 -19.50 -7.36
C THR A 270 26.32 -19.77 -5.92
N GLU A 271 27.21 -20.26 -5.06
CA GLU A 271 26.95 -20.61 -3.65
C GLU A 271 25.48 -21.07 -3.40
N PRO A 272 25.05 -22.23 -3.95
CA PRO A 272 23.70 -22.69 -3.74
C PRO A 272 23.45 -22.91 -2.24
N VAL A 273 22.24 -22.58 -1.79
CA VAL A 273 21.87 -22.66 -0.38
C VAL A 273 20.85 -23.79 -0.19
N VAL A 274 21.13 -24.70 0.74
CA VAL A 274 20.23 -25.78 1.12
C VAL A 274 19.48 -25.41 2.38
N LYS A 275 18.15 -25.31 2.31
CA LYS A 275 17.28 -24.94 3.44
C LYS A 275 16.18 -25.98 3.63
N SER A 276 15.64 -26.08 4.86
CA SER A 276 14.34 -26.74 5.01
C SER A 276 13.24 -25.82 4.48
N GLY A 277 12.11 -26.41 4.08
CA GLY A 277 10.92 -25.65 3.69
C GLY A 277 10.50 -24.67 4.77
N GLY A 278 10.57 -25.09 6.05
CA GLY A 278 10.28 -24.24 7.19
C GLY A 278 11.22 -23.04 7.32
N GLU A 279 12.54 -23.23 7.13
CA GLU A 279 13.52 -22.12 7.12
C GLU A 279 13.28 -21.17 5.95
N TYR A 280 13.01 -21.69 4.77
CA TYR A 280 12.73 -20.86 3.59
C TYR A 280 11.44 -20.06 3.76
N LEU A 281 10.37 -20.71 4.26
CA LEU A 281 9.12 -20.04 4.61
C LEU A 281 9.32 -18.94 5.64
N GLN A 282 10.19 -19.16 6.63
CA GLN A 282 10.49 -18.15 7.65
C GLN A 282 11.20 -16.94 7.04
N ASP A 283 12.14 -17.14 6.15
CA ASP A 283 12.86 -16.05 5.46
C ASP A 283 11.88 -15.22 4.62
N LEU A 284 11.01 -15.86 3.83
CA LEU A 284 9.98 -15.18 3.05
C LEU A 284 9.00 -14.40 3.94
N LYS A 285 8.62 -14.99 5.09
CA LYS A 285 7.76 -14.33 6.08
C LYS A 285 8.46 -13.15 6.75
N GLU A 286 9.76 -13.24 7.02
CA GLU A 286 10.52 -12.15 7.62
C GLU A 286 10.64 -10.96 6.66
N GLU A 287 10.87 -11.19 5.39
CA GLU A 287 10.91 -10.15 4.35
C GLU A 287 9.54 -9.46 4.19
N THR A 288 8.46 -10.24 4.10
CA THR A 288 7.10 -9.71 4.01
C THR A 288 6.61 -9.06 5.30
N SER A 289 7.09 -9.52 6.46
CA SER A 289 6.69 -9.00 7.78
C SER A 289 7.05 -7.53 7.96
N GLN A 290 8.17 -7.07 7.40
CA GLN A 290 8.57 -5.66 7.44
C GLN A 290 7.57 -4.76 6.70
N PHE A 291 7.06 -5.21 5.56
CA PHE A 291 6.02 -4.50 4.82
C PHE A 291 4.71 -4.42 5.62
N PHE A 292 4.28 -5.54 6.23
CA PHE A 292 3.08 -5.55 7.07
C PHE A 292 3.25 -4.76 8.37
N ALA A 293 4.45 -4.74 8.95
CA ALA A 293 4.77 -3.89 10.09
C ALA A 293 4.60 -2.40 9.74
N PHE A 294 5.04 -1.98 8.57
CA PHE A 294 4.85 -0.62 8.08
C PHE A 294 3.36 -0.26 7.92
N ILE A 295 2.57 -1.14 7.29
CA ILE A 295 1.11 -0.97 7.19
C ILE A 295 0.49 -0.93 8.60
N GLY A 296 0.92 -1.81 9.49
CA GLY A 296 0.46 -1.88 10.88
C GLY A 296 0.69 -0.59 11.65
N VAL A 297 1.83 0.07 11.45
CA VAL A 297 2.14 1.38 12.07
C VAL A 297 1.18 2.46 11.55
N ILE A 298 0.90 2.49 10.25
CA ILE A 298 -0.05 3.44 9.65
C ILE A 298 -1.45 3.22 10.24
N LEU A 299 -1.95 1.99 10.21
CA LEU A 299 -3.27 1.66 10.74
C LEU A 299 -3.34 1.87 12.27
N GLY A 300 -2.25 1.60 12.99
CA GLY A 300 -2.10 1.88 14.41
C GLY A 300 -2.22 3.37 14.75
N ALA A 301 -1.65 4.24 13.92
CA ALA A 301 -1.82 5.69 14.06
C ALA A 301 -3.29 6.12 13.89
N PHE A 302 -4.00 5.55 12.92
CA PHE A 302 -5.44 5.77 12.77
C PHE A 302 -6.23 5.26 13.99
N ALA A 303 -5.88 4.10 14.53
CA ALA A 303 -6.48 3.57 15.75
C ALA A 303 -6.28 4.51 16.93
N ALA A 304 -5.08 5.04 17.10
CA ALA A 304 -4.76 6.01 18.16
C ALA A 304 -5.59 7.30 18.03
N LEU A 305 -5.76 7.81 16.82
CA LEU A 305 -6.62 8.96 16.54
C LEU A 305 -8.09 8.67 16.84
N ALA A 306 -8.61 7.51 16.41
CA ALA A 306 -9.98 7.10 16.70
C ALA A 306 -10.22 6.96 18.21
N LEU A 307 -9.25 6.40 18.95
CA LEU A 307 -9.28 6.33 20.41
C LEU A 307 -9.30 7.72 21.04
N LEU A 308 -8.53 8.66 20.55
CA LEU A 308 -8.49 10.04 21.05
C LEU A 308 -9.85 10.73 20.88
N VAL A 309 -10.46 10.61 19.69
CA VAL A 309 -11.80 11.15 19.41
C VAL A 309 -12.84 10.52 20.32
N SER A 310 -12.83 9.19 20.43
CA SER A 310 -13.79 8.45 21.25
C SER A 310 -13.62 8.78 22.73
N SER A 311 -12.38 8.87 23.21
CA SER A 311 -12.07 9.31 24.59
C SER A 311 -12.69 10.67 24.91
N PHE A 312 -12.59 11.60 23.97
CA PHE A 312 -13.17 12.93 24.12
C PHE A 312 -14.70 12.89 24.18
N VAL A 313 -15.35 12.11 23.29
CA VAL A 313 -16.82 11.96 23.28
C VAL A 313 -17.30 11.31 24.57
N ILE A 314 -16.60 10.26 25.04
CA ILE A 314 -16.90 9.56 26.29
C ILE A 314 -16.75 10.52 27.48
N SER A 315 -15.61 11.22 27.59
CA SER A 315 -15.35 12.18 28.67
C SER A 315 -16.41 13.27 28.73
N ASN A 316 -16.81 13.81 27.60
CA ASN A 316 -17.85 14.84 27.51
C ASN A 316 -19.21 14.30 27.95
N THR A 317 -19.57 13.07 27.52
CA THR A 317 -20.84 12.45 27.91
C THR A 317 -20.89 12.13 29.39
N PHE A 318 -19.79 11.58 29.95
CA PHE A 318 -19.73 11.35 31.39
C PHE A 318 -19.79 12.66 32.22
N ALA A 319 -19.17 13.73 31.74
CA ALA A 319 -19.30 15.05 32.39
C ALA A 319 -20.77 15.53 32.48
N VAL A 320 -21.53 15.24 31.42
CA VAL A 320 -22.96 15.53 31.37
C VAL A 320 -23.75 14.68 32.34
N LEU A 321 -23.52 13.36 32.32
CA LEU A 321 -24.22 12.43 33.22
C LEU A 321 -23.94 12.75 34.68
N VAL A 322 -22.72 13.10 35.03
CA VAL A 322 -22.34 13.56 36.37
C VAL A 322 -23.03 14.88 36.67
N GLY A 323 -23.06 15.83 35.72
CA GLY A 323 -23.75 17.11 35.88
C GLY A 323 -25.25 16.98 36.17
N GLN A 324 -25.93 16.05 35.50
CA GLN A 324 -27.36 15.75 35.72
C GLN A 324 -27.66 15.15 37.09
N ARG A 325 -26.66 14.52 37.73
CA ARG A 325 -26.78 13.84 39.03
C ARG A 325 -26.14 14.63 40.19
N ILE A 326 -25.80 15.89 40.00
CA ILE A 326 -25.13 16.70 41.01
C ILE A 326 -25.90 16.72 42.31
N ARG A 327 -27.25 16.91 42.29
CA ARG A 327 -28.09 16.93 43.48
C ARG A 327 -28.10 15.56 44.20
N GLU A 328 -28.17 14.44 43.46
CA GLU A 328 -28.11 13.07 44.01
C GLU A 328 -26.75 12.80 44.67
N LEU A 329 -25.66 13.19 43.97
CA LEU A 329 -24.30 13.05 44.53
C LEU A 329 -24.07 13.94 45.75
N ALA A 330 -24.63 15.13 45.77
CA ALA A 330 -24.60 16.04 46.92
C ALA A 330 -25.37 15.47 48.12
N LEU A 331 -26.56 14.92 47.89
CA LEU A 331 -27.36 14.24 48.95
C LEU A 331 -26.61 13.00 49.55
N LEU A 332 -26.00 12.16 48.69
CA LEU A 332 -25.18 11.06 49.18
C LEU A 332 -24.01 11.54 50.02
N ARG A 333 -23.46 12.69 49.71
CA ARG A 333 -22.34 13.30 50.44
C ARG A 333 -22.80 13.86 51.81
N THR A 334 -23.99 14.48 51.86
CA THR A 334 -24.58 14.92 53.14
C THR A 334 -24.95 13.76 54.05
N LEU A 335 -25.26 12.58 53.45
CA LEU A 335 -25.50 11.33 54.17
C LEU A 335 -24.19 10.59 54.57
N GLY A 336 -23.02 11.21 54.39
CA GLY A 336 -21.72 10.69 54.85
C GLY A 336 -20.93 9.91 53.82
N ALA A 337 -21.32 9.85 52.54
CA ALA A 337 -20.52 9.19 51.51
C ALA A 337 -19.21 9.92 51.26
N HIS A 338 -18.09 9.21 51.37
CA HIS A 338 -16.76 9.74 51.08
C HIS A 338 -16.59 10.04 49.62
N GLY A 339 -15.93 11.12 49.29
CA GLY A 339 -15.68 11.51 47.85
C GLY A 339 -15.00 10.42 47.02
N LYS A 340 -14.01 9.72 47.57
CA LYS A 340 -13.36 8.59 46.89
C LYS A 340 -14.34 7.45 46.56
N SER A 341 -15.35 7.20 47.37
CA SER A 341 -16.38 6.19 47.14
C SER A 341 -17.32 6.56 46.01
N LEU A 342 -17.65 7.89 45.86
CA LEU A 342 -18.45 8.37 44.77
C LEU A 342 -17.70 8.29 43.42
N VAL A 343 -16.40 8.61 43.40
CA VAL A 343 -15.57 8.42 42.23
C VAL A 343 -15.52 6.94 41.84
N ARG A 344 -15.29 6.04 42.78
CA ARG A 344 -15.28 4.60 42.52
C ARG A 344 -16.62 4.14 41.93
N MET A 345 -17.75 4.60 42.45
CA MET A 345 -19.08 4.29 41.92
C MET A 345 -19.20 4.70 40.43
N LEU A 346 -18.80 5.92 40.11
CA LEU A 346 -18.83 6.42 38.71
C LEU A 346 -17.87 5.64 37.80
N LEU A 347 -16.69 5.24 38.31
CA LEU A 347 -15.74 4.42 37.53
C LEU A 347 -16.27 3.00 37.31
N VAL A 348 -16.99 2.41 38.28
CA VAL A 348 -17.67 1.13 38.09
C VAL A 348 -18.78 1.23 37.02
N GLU A 349 -19.57 2.32 37.02
CA GLU A 349 -20.53 2.57 35.94
C GLU A 349 -19.82 2.66 34.58
N ALA A 350 -18.71 3.40 34.49
CA ALA A 350 -17.91 3.52 33.27
C ALA A 350 -17.32 2.18 32.82
N LEU A 351 -16.84 1.36 33.75
CA LEU A 351 -16.30 0.03 33.49
C LEU A 351 -17.37 -0.91 32.89
N VAL A 352 -18.57 -0.94 33.49
CA VAL A 352 -19.66 -1.80 32.99
C VAL A 352 -20.12 -1.35 31.60
N VAL A 353 -20.30 -0.05 31.39
CA VAL A 353 -20.65 0.51 30.08
C VAL A 353 -19.53 0.21 29.07
N GLY A 354 -18.27 0.42 29.47
CA GLY A 354 -17.09 0.13 28.65
C GLY A 354 -17.07 -1.32 28.19
N ILE A 355 -17.12 -2.28 29.11
CA ILE A 355 -17.12 -3.72 28.77
C ILE A 355 -18.29 -4.08 27.87
N THR A 356 -19.51 -3.65 28.21
CA THR A 356 -20.72 -4.07 27.49
C THR A 356 -20.67 -3.60 26.03
N PHE A 357 -20.39 -2.31 25.79
CA PHE A 357 -20.43 -1.76 24.46
C PHE A 357 -19.17 -2.05 23.64
N SER A 358 -18.00 -2.17 24.29
CA SER A 358 -16.79 -2.61 23.57
C SER A 358 -16.90 -4.08 23.13
N ALA A 359 -17.49 -4.95 23.96
CA ALA A 359 -17.75 -6.34 23.57
C ALA A 359 -18.72 -6.42 22.36
N ILE A 360 -19.78 -5.61 22.36
CA ILE A 360 -20.71 -5.54 21.21
C ILE A 360 -19.97 -5.06 19.97
N GLY A 361 -19.18 -3.98 20.08
CA GLY A 361 -18.44 -3.43 18.97
C GLY A 361 -17.41 -4.39 18.39
N ALA A 362 -16.58 -5.00 19.23
CA ALA A 362 -15.60 -5.99 18.81
C ALA A 362 -16.26 -7.21 18.16
N ALA A 363 -17.36 -7.73 18.73
CA ALA A 363 -18.07 -8.88 18.18
C ALA A 363 -18.68 -8.62 16.79
N LEU A 364 -19.04 -7.36 16.46
CA LEU A 364 -19.58 -6.99 15.14
C LEU A 364 -18.53 -7.08 14.02
N VAL A 365 -17.23 -7.18 14.34
CA VAL A 365 -16.19 -7.30 13.33
C VAL A 365 -16.31 -8.60 12.55
N TYR A 366 -16.60 -9.72 13.21
CA TYR A 366 -16.65 -11.03 12.56
C TYR A 366 -17.76 -11.19 11.51
N PRO A 367 -19.01 -10.80 11.77
CA PRO A 367 -20.01 -10.83 10.70
C PRO A 367 -19.70 -9.89 9.54
N VAL A 368 -19.06 -8.75 9.80
CA VAL A 368 -18.59 -7.85 8.72
C VAL A 368 -17.45 -8.50 7.94
N ALA A 369 -16.47 -9.08 8.63
CA ALA A 369 -15.36 -9.79 8.00
C ALA A 369 -15.85 -11.01 7.19
N ALA A 370 -16.81 -11.77 7.71
CA ALA A 370 -17.45 -12.86 6.96
C ALA A 370 -18.15 -12.37 5.68
N LEU A 371 -18.83 -11.22 5.76
CA LEU A 371 -19.43 -10.60 4.57
C LEU A 371 -18.38 -10.20 3.54
N VAL A 372 -17.26 -9.63 3.97
CA VAL A 372 -16.11 -9.30 3.09
C VAL A 372 -15.56 -10.56 2.44
N GLY A 373 -15.35 -11.65 3.17
CA GLY A 373 -14.88 -12.92 2.61
C GLY A 373 -15.84 -13.56 1.60
N VAL A 374 -17.15 -13.32 1.74
CA VAL A 374 -18.13 -13.79 0.74
C VAL A 374 -18.09 -12.94 -0.54
N LEU A 375 -17.83 -11.63 -0.38
CA LEU A 375 -17.77 -10.69 -1.52
C LEU A 375 -16.44 -10.79 -2.29
N PHE A 376 -15.35 -11.07 -1.59
CA PHE A 376 -13.98 -11.19 -2.13
C PHE A 376 -13.46 -12.59 -1.82
N LYS A 377 -13.67 -13.53 -2.73
CA LYS A 377 -13.33 -14.96 -2.55
C LYS A 377 -11.83 -15.19 -2.35
N ASP A 378 -11.01 -14.33 -2.94
CA ASP A 378 -9.55 -14.41 -2.91
C ASP A 378 -8.94 -13.72 -1.65
N PHE A 379 -9.78 -13.40 -0.66
CA PHE A 379 -9.36 -12.76 0.58
C PHE A 379 -9.61 -13.67 1.80
N MET A 380 -8.52 -14.16 2.38
CA MET A 380 -8.60 -15.05 3.53
C MET A 380 -8.91 -14.27 4.81
N VAL A 381 -10.08 -14.49 5.40
CA VAL A 381 -10.49 -13.81 6.62
C VAL A 381 -9.89 -14.50 7.84
N SER A 382 -9.01 -13.81 8.56
CA SER A 382 -8.44 -14.29 9.83
C SER A 382 -9.37 -14.02 11.00
N TYR A 383 -9.86 -15.08 11.62
CA TYR A 383 -10.70 -15.01 12.84
C TYR A 383 -9.84 -15.04 14.11
N ASN A 384 -8.97 -14.07 14.28
CA ASN A 384 -8.06 -13.99 15.42
C ASN A 384 -8.80 -13.54 16.70
N PRO A 385 -8.96 -14.38 17.75
CA PRO A 385 -9.65 -14.01 18.98
C PRO A 385 -8.95 -12.86 19.74
N MET A 386 -7.66 -12.62 19.49
CA MET A 386 -6.94 -11.49 20.07
C MET A 386 -7.54 -10.15 19.63
N ALA A 387 -8.13 -10.06 18.42
CA ALA A 387 -8.80 -8.87 17.98
C ALA A 387 -9.96 -8.45 18.89
N LEU A 388 -10.76 -9.43 19.35
CA LEU A 388 -11.83 -9.20 20.33
C LEU A 388 -11.25 -8.76 21.68
N ILE A 389 -10.26 -9.49 22.18
CA ILE A 389 -9.68 -9.24 23.51
C ILE A 389 -9.07 -7.83 23.54
N VAL A 390 -8.23 -7.51 22.56
CA VAL A 390 -7.56 -6.20 22.47
C VAL A 390 -8.59 -5.07 22.29
N GLY A 391 -9.55 -5.23 21.39
CA GLY A 391 -10.63 -4.25 21.20
C GLY A 391 -11.41 -3.97 22.48
N VAL A 392 -11.80 -5.02 23.20
CA VAL A 392 -12.53 -4.89 24.46
C VAL A 392 -11.67 -4.27 25.56
N VAL A 393 -10.45 -4.77 25.76
CA VAL A 393 -9.57 -4.29 26.83
C VAL A 393 -9.16 -2.84 26.63
N VAL A 394 -8.69 -2.48 25.43
CA VAL A 394 -8.22 -1.13 25.11
C VAL A 394 -9.36 -0.11 25.22
N CYS A 395 -10.53 -0.41 24.64
CA CYS A 395 -11.66 0.52 24.71
C CYS A 395 -12.29 0.61 26.10
N THR A 396 -12.30 -0.48 26.87
CA THR A 396 -12.76 -0.44 28.26
C THR A 396 -11.81 0.40 29.12
N LEU A 397 -10.50 0.16 29.00
CA LEU A 397 -9.48 0.95 29.70
C LEU A 397 -9.59 2.43 29.35
N MET A 398 -9.69 2.74 28.06
CA MET A 398 -9.89 4.11 27.58
C MET A 398 -11.16 4.73 28.15
N THR A 399 -12.27 3.99 28.21
CA THR A 399 -13.54 4.49 28.80
C THR A 399 -13.39 4.85 30.27
N VAL A 400 -12.69 4.02 31.03
CA VAL A 400 -12.39 4.28 32.43
C VAL A 400 -11.49 5.51 32.58
N VAL A 401 -10.42 5.61 31.79
CA VAL A 401 -9.49 6.76 31.79
C VAL A 401 -10.21 8.04 31.40
N ALA A 402 -11.00 8.01 30.33
CA ALA A 402 -11.78 9.19 29.87
C ALA A 402 -12.81 9.69 30.90
N SER A 403 -13.36 8.78 31.72
CA SER A 403 -14.32 9.11 32.79
C SER A 403 -13.68 9.65 34.07
N LEU A 404 -12.34 9.51 34.23
CA LEU A 404 -11.66 9.96 35.45
C LEU A 404 -11.77 11.48 35.68
N ALA A 405 -11.62 12.28 34.65
CA ALA A 405 -11.69 13.73 34.78
C ALA A 405 -13.10 14.21 35.17
N PRO A 406 -14.19 13.77 34.51
CA PRO A 406 -15.57 14.04 34.95
C PRO A 406 -15.85 13.53 36.36
N ALA A 407 -15.42 12.31 36.70
CA ALA A 407 -15.66 11.74 38.03
C ALA A 407 -14.94 12.54 39.12
N ARG A 408 -13.71 13.00 38.87
CA ARG A 408 -12.99 13.87 39.81
C ARG A 408 -13.63 15.25 39.97
N SER A 409 -14.24 15.81 38.92
CA SER A 409 -14.91 17.08 38.96
C SER A 409 -16.11 17.10 39.93
N ALA A 410 -16.75 15.92 40.11
CA ALA A 410 -17.82 15.74 41.10
C ALA A 410 -17.34 15.91 42.55
N LEU A 411 -16.07 15.73 42.85
CA LEU A 411 -15.49 15.94 44.18
C LEU A 411 -15.44 17.44 44.59
N ASN A 412 -15.32 18.34 43.63
CA ASN A 412 -15.11 19.77 43.86
C ASN A 412 -16.43 20.54 44.09
N ILE A 413 -17.58 19.84 44.08
CA ILE A 413 -18.89 20.46 44.25
C ILE A 413 -19.18 20.51 45.76
N SER A 414 -19.35 21.70 46.28
CA SER A 414 -19.81 21.91 47.67
C SER A 414 -21.26 21.41 47.82
N PRO A 415 -21.57 20.60 48.83
CA PRO A 415 -22.94 20.14 49.06
C PRO A 415 -23.93 21.28 49.26
N ILE A 416 -23.50 22.37 49.90
CA ILE A 416 -24.32 23.57 50.18
C ILE A 416 -24.65 24.30 48.88
N SER A 417 -23.67 24.45 47.97
CA SER A 417 -23.90 25.13 46.70
C SER A 417 -24.75 24.30 45.71
N ALA A 418 -24.79 22.98 45.88
CA ALA A 418 -25.61 22.10 45.04
C ALA A 418 -27.08 22.06 45.44
N LEU A 419 -27.39 22.45 46.67
CA LEU A 419 -28.76 22.52 47.22
C LEU A 419 -29.35 23.94 47.14
N GLY A 420 -28.52 24.99 46.91
CA GLY A 420 -28.95 26.37 46.74
C GLY A 420 -29.34 26.68 45.30
N GLU A 421 -30.49 27.37 45.12
CA GLU A 421 -30.88 27.89 43.83
C GLU A 421 -29.97 29.05 43.42
N GLY A 422 -29.20 28.85 42.35
CA GLY A 422 -28.63 29.94 41.57
C GLY A 422 -27.19 30.38 41.88
N THR A 423 -26.22 29.49 41.76
CA THR A 423 -24.85 29.94 41.42
C THR A 423 -24.67 29.89 39.90
N ALA A 424 -24.83 31.07 39.27
CA ALA A 424 -24.36 31.25 37.89
C ALA A 424 -22.90 30.81 37.82
N GLN A 425 -22.60 29.69 37.15
CA GLN A 425 -21.23 29.28 36.90
C GLN A 425 -20.51 30.39 36.19
N ALA A 426 -19.61 31.08 36.89
CA ALA A 426 -18.75 32.10 36.30
C ALA A 426 -18.05 31.49 35.05
N VAL A 427 -18.20 32.16 33.92
CA VAL A 427 -17.57 31.80 32.65
C VAL A 427 -16.05 31.84 32.86
N LYS A 428 -15.47 30.71 33.22
CA LYS A 428 -13.99 30.61 33.25
C LYS A 428 -13.45 30.70 31.81
N LYS A 429 -12.62 31.72 31.58
CA LYS A 429 -11.84 31.86 30.33
C LYS A 429 -11.04 30.57 30.06
N PRO A 430 -10.76 30.23 28.79
CA PRO A 430 -9.89 29.08 28.48
C PRO A 430 -8.56 29.24 29.20
N GLY A 431 -8.10 28.15 29.86
CA GLY A 431 -6.89 28.19 30.67
C GLY A 431 -5.64 28.32 29.80
N ILE A 432 -4.72 29.22 30.12
CA ILE A 432 -3.47 29.49 29.41
C ILE A 432 -2.63 28.20 29.23
N ALA A 433 -2.77 27.24 30.14
CA ALA A 433 -2.09 25.95 30.06
C ALA A 433 -2.36 25.17 28.74
N GLY A 434 -3.62 25.21 28.24
CA GLY A 434 -3.94 24.57 26.95
C GLY A 434 -3.32 25.31 25.76
N LEU A 435 -3.13 26.62 25.84
CA LEU A 435 -2.42 27.40 24.83
C LEU A 435 -0.94 27.03 24.82
N ILE A 436 -0.29 27.01 25.98
CA ILE A 436 1.11 26.71 26.12
C ILE A 436 1.39 25.26 25.62
N LEU A 437 0.61 24.29 26.08
CA LEU A 437 0.74 22.90 25.63
C LEU A 437 0.48 22.74 24.12
N GLY A 438 -0.49 23.47 23.57
CA GLY A 438 -0.77 23.47 22.14
C GLY A 438 0.38 24.05 21.32
N LEU A 439 1.01 25.13 21.80
CA LEU A 439 2.18 25.72 21.17
C LEU A 439 3.40 24.80 21.28
N ILE A 440 3.62 24.18 22.44
CA ILE A 440 4.70 23.19 22.61
C ILE A 440 4.51 22.03 21.65
N ALA A 441 3.30 21.49 21.53
CA ALA A 441 3.00 20.42 20.60
C ALA A 441 3.21 20.86 19.13
N ALA A 442 2.86 22.10 18.78
CA ALA A 442 3.10 22.65 17.45
C ALA A 442 4.59 22.77 17.13
N VAL A 443 5.38 23.29 18.08
CA VAL A 443 6.83 23.42 17.92
C VAL A 443 7.51 22.05 17.87
N ALA A 444 7.13 21.13 18.75
CA ALA A 444 7.64 19.77 18.75
C ALA A 444 7.29 19.02 17.45
N GLY A 445 6.05 19.19 16.96
CA GLY A 445 5.64 18.63 15.68
C GLY A 445 6.42 19.21 14.49
N ALA A 446 6.64 20.53 14.47
CA ALA A 446 7.46 21.19 13.44
C ALA A 446 8.93 20.74 13.49
N ALA A 447 9.49 20.59 14.69
CA ALA A 447 10.85 20.07 14.87
C ALA A 447 10.97 18.60 14.40
N ALA A 448 9.95 17.78 14.67
CA ALA A 448 9.90 16.40 14.19
C ALA A 448 9.79 16.33 12.65
N VAL A 449 9.04 17.21 12.01
CA VAL A 449 9.03 17.37 10.54
C VAL A 449 10.41 17.71 10.01
N TRP A 450 11.06 18.69 10.60
CA TRP A 450 12.40 19.12 10.20
C TRP A 450 13.39 17.95 10.29
N GLN A 451 13.41 17.25 11.43
CA GLN A 451 14.28 16.10 11.66
C GLN A 451 13.96 14.95 10.68
N SER A 452 12.68 14.70 10.40
CA SER A 452 12.26 13.68 9.43
C SER A 452 12.81 14.00 8.02
N LEU A 453 12.67 15.24 7.56
CA LEU A 453 13.20 15.68 6.26
C LEU A 453 14.73 15.62 6.20
N SER A 454 15.43 15.86 7.31
CA SER A 454 16.89 15.74 7.36
C SER A 454 17.38 14.29 7.28
N LEU A 455 16.60 13.33 7.79
CA LEU A 455 16.93 11.91 7.73
C LEU A 455 16.65 11.29 6.35
N THR A 456 15.59 11.76 5.66
CA THR A 456 15.18 11.20 4.37
C THR A 456 15.77 11.96 3.17
N GLY A 457 16.29 13.16 3.36
CA GLY A 457 16.77 14.04 2.29
C GLY A 457 18.26 13.92 1.92
N THR A 458 19.01 13.03 2.55
CA THR A 458 20.43 12.80 2.23
C THR A 458 20.56 11.75 1.13
N PRO A 459 21.40 11.97 0.11
CA PRO A 459 21.57 11.01 -1.00
C PRO A 459 22.05 9.62 -0.58
N ASP A 460 22.67 9.52 0.59
CA ASP A 460 23.23 8.27 1.14
C ASP A 460 22.41 7.71 2.32
N ALA A 461 21.13 8.12 2.46
CA ALA A 461 20.27 7.61 3.52
C ALA A 461 19.93 6.14 3.26
N GLY A 462 20.51 5.24 4.03
CA GLY A 462 20.18 3.81 3.97
C GLY A 462 18.71 3.54 4.34
N ALA A 463 18.18 2.37 3.98
CA ALA A 463 16.79 1.97 4.22
C ALA A 463 16.34 2.16 5.69
N GLN A 464 17.24 1.92 6.65
CA GLN A 464 16.98 2.08 8.08
C GLN A 464 16.79 3.54 8.49
N GLN A 465 17.55 4.49 7.89
CA GLN A 465 17.38 5.93 8.13
C GLN A 465 16.11 6.47 7.50
N SER A 466 15.78 6.01 6.29
CA SER A 466 14.54 6.35 5.59
C SER A 466 13.31 5.88 6.37
N GLY A 467 13.34 4.65 6.91
CA GLY A 467 12.28 4.12 7.78
C GLY A 467 12.09 4.93 9.07
N ALA A 468 13.18 5.33 9.72
CA ALA A 468 13.14 6.19 10.91
C ALA A 468 12.53 7.58 10.59
N GLY A 469 12.84 8.15 9.43
CA GLY A 469 12.26 9.41 8.95
C GLY A 469 10.74 9.32 8.77
N VAL A 470 10.26 8.22 8.18
CA VAL A 470 8.82 7.97 8.00
C VAL A 470 8.11 7.81 9.35
N LEU A 471 8.67 7.08 10.30
CA LEU A 471 8.12 6.97 11.65
C LEU A 471 8.04 8.33 12.34
N LEU A 472 9.06 9.15 12.19
CA LEU A 472 9.13 10.48 12.81
C LEU A 472 8.09 11.44 12.23
N VAL A 473 7.79 11.39 10.92
CA VAL A 473 6.71 12.21 10.35
C VAL A 473 5.33 11.78 10.84
N MET A 474 5.12 10.50 11.13
CA MET A 474 3.87 10.06 11.75
C MET A 474 3.69 10.61 13.16
N VAL A 475 4.75 10.62 13.97
CA VAL A 475 4.75 11.27 15.28
C VAL A 475 4.52 12.78 15.12
N ALA A 476 5.13 13.41 14.15
CA ALA A 476 4.92 14.83 13.84
C ALA A 476 3.45 15.13 13.47
N ALA A 477 2.83 14.30 12.62
CA ALA A 477 1.43 14.43 12.24
C ALA A 477 0.49 14.34 13.46
N LEU A 478 0.77 13.39 14.38
CA LEU A 478 0.03 13.26 15.63
C LEU A 478 0.18 14.50 16.51
N LEU A 479 1.42 14.99 16.69
CA LEU A 479 1.70 16.19 17.50
C LEU A 479 1.04 17.44 16.92
N LEU A 480 1.07 17.62 15.60
CA LEU A 480 0.41 18.72 14.91
C LEU A 480 -1.13 18.63 15.02
N GLY A 481 -1.69 17.42 14.89
CA GLY A 481 -3.12 17.20 15.13
C GLY A 481 -3.54 17.54 16.56
N VAL A 482 -2.76 17.12 17.55
CA VAL A 482 -2.94 17.46 18.98
C VAL A 482 -2.79 18.97 19.19
N ALA A 483 -1.85 19.64 18.53
CA ALA A 483 -1.67 21.08 18.61
C ALA A 483 -2.93 21.83 18.13
N VAL A 484 -3.45 21.50 16.95
CA VAL A 484 -4.70 22.11 16.43
C VAL A 484 -5.88 21.86 17.37
N PHE A 485 -5.99 20.63 17.92
CA PHE A 485 -7.01 20.26 18.89
C PHE A 485 -6.93 21.09 20.18
N LEU A 486 -5.74 21.33 20.71
CA LEU A 486 -5.53 22.13 21.93
C LEU A 486 -5.71 23.62 21.68
N LEU A 487 -5.34 24.11 20.50
CA LEU A 487 -5.45 25.52 20.10
C LEU A 487 -6.87 25.92 19.67
N LEU A 488 -7.78 24.97 19.44
CA LEU A 488 -9.15 25.23 18.98
C LEU A 488 -9.93 26.27 19.82
N PRO A 489 -9.78 26.35 21.17
CA PRO A 489 -10.46 27.37 21.97
C PRO A 489 -10.14 28.82 21.57
N TRP A 490 -8.98 29.04 20.97
CA TRP A 490 -8.53 30.35 20.51
C TRP A 490 -8.79 30.57 19.03
N LEU A 491 -8.76 29.51 18.20
CA LEU A 491 -8.93 29.59 16.76
C LEU A 491 -10.40 29.59 16.32
N LEU A 492 -11.28 28.83 17.00
CA LEU A 492 -12.67 28.66 16.58
C LEU A 492 -13.54 29.92 16.79
N PRO A 493 -13.47 30.66 17.91
CA PRO A 493 -14.32 31.85 18.13
C PRO A 493 -14.13 32.95 17.07
N PRO A 494 -12.92 33.35 16.65
CA PRO A 494 -12.75 34.30 15.57
C PRO A 494 -13.33 33.81 14.24
N LEU A 495 -13.19 32.55 13.92
CA LEU A 495 -13.78 31.97 12.68
C LEU A 495 -15.32 32.01 12.71
N ILE A 496 -15.95 31.71 13.87
CA ILE A 496 -17.40 31.87 14.03
C ILE A 496 -17.83 33.31 13.82
N ARG A 497 -17.05 34.32 14.23
CA ARG A 497 -17.35 35.73 13.95
C ARG A 497 -17.26 36.02 12.45
N VAL A 498 -16.22 35.52 11.77
CA VAL A 498 -16.03 35.71 10.33
C VAL A 498 -17.17 35.04 9.53
N PHE A 499 -17.47 33.77 9.77
CA PHE A 499 -18.58 33.11 9.07
C PHE A 499 -19.94 33.65 9.47
N GLY A 500 -20.07 34.08 10.73
CA GLY A 500 -21.28 34.70 11.25
C GLY A 500 -21.61 36.07 10.62
N SER A 501 -20.61 36.83 10.23
CA SER A 501 -20.79 38.12 9.53
C SER A 501 -21.45 37.98 8.15
N LEU A 502 -21.35 36.78 7.54
CA LEU A 502 -22.02 36.45 6.28
C LEU A 502 -23.51 36.21 6.44
N ILE A 503 -24.00 35.99 7.68
CA ILE A 503 -25.40 35.68 7.97
C ILE A 503 -26.12 36.96 8.38
N ARG A 504 -26.98 37.48 7.49
CA ARG A 504 -27.72 38.71 7.68
C ARG A 504 -29.08 38.56 8.40
N SER A 505 -29.48 37.31 8.77
CA SER A 505 -30.77 37.04 9.40
C SER A 505 -30.76 37.26 10.90
N GLN A 506 -31.85 37.76 11.49
CA GLN A 506 -31.98 37.97 12.95
C GLN A 506 -31.74 36.66 13.74
N THR A 507 -32.28 35.52 13.25
CA THR A 507 -32.07 34.21 13.87
C THR A 507 -30.62 33.74 13.75
N GLY A 508 -29.90 34.12 12.70
CA GLY A 508 -28.49 33.85 12.52
C GLY A 508 -27.63 34.65 13.47
N ASN A 509 -27.92 35.96 13.65
CA ASN A 509 -27.18 36.78 14.61
C ASN A 509 -27.37 36.27 16.04
N LEU A 510 -28.55 35.79 16.41
CA LEU A 510 -28.78 35.12 17.70
C LEU A 510 -27.98 33.81 17.80
N ALA A 511 -27.83 33.04 16.73
CA ALA A 511 -27.02 31.81 16.69
C ALA A 511 -25.54 32.12 16.92
N VAL A 512 -25.01 33.16 16.27
CA VAL A 512 -23.61 33.62 16.46
C VAL A 512 -23.39 34.08 17.91
N ALA A 513 -24.28 34.92 18.44
CA ALA A 513 -24.20 35.40 19.82
C ALA A 513 -24.24 34.24 20.82
N ASN A 514 -25.08 33.23 20.57
CA ASN A 514 -25.19 32.03 21.40
C ASN A 514 -23.93 31.16 21.35
N ALA A 515 -23.33 30.94 20.17
CA ALA A 515 -22.11 30.20 20.00
C ALA A 515 -20.92 30.85 20.71
N LEU A 516 -20.83 32.20 20.68
CA LEU A 516 -19.74 32.93 21.31
C LEU A 516 -19.92 33.12 22.84
N ARG A 517 -21.16 33.08 23.33
CA ARG A 517 -21.45 33.24 24.78
C ARG A 517 -20.99 32.06 25.62
N SER A 518 -20.92 30.84 25.02
CA SER A 518 -20.50 29.64 25.72
C SER A 518 -19.31 28.94 25.02
N PRO A 519 -18.10 29.53 25.06
CA PRO A 519 -16.95 29.05 24.26
C PRO A 519 -16.50 27.64 24.58
N LYS A 520 -16.58 27.19 25.84
CA LYS A 520 -16.23 25.80 26.21
C LYS A 520 -17.09 24.78 25.47
N ARG A 521 -18.39 25.02 25.37
CA ARG A 521 -19.31 24.10 24.71
C ARG A 521 -19.11 24.11 23.19
N THR A 522 -18.99 25.31 22.63
CA THR A 522 -18.72 25.51 21.20
C THR A 522 -17.46 24.79 20.77
N VAL A 523 -16.39 24.92 21.54
CA VAL A 523 -15.12 24.23 21.33
C VAL A 523 -15.27 22.71 21.49
N SER A 524 -16.03 22.26 22.50
CA SER A 524 -16.30 20.83 22.69
C SER A 524 -16.99 20.19 21.49
N THR A 525 -17.99 20.86 20.93
CA THR A 525 -18.66 20.42 19.71
C THR A 525 -17.72 20.45 18.50
N GLY A 526 -16.96 21.52 18.35
CA GLY A 526 -16.00 21.69 17.25
C GLY A 526 -14.87 20.65 17.26
N ARG A 527 -14.38 20.25 18.44
CA ARG A 527 -13.33 19.22 18.57
C ARG A 527 -13.72 17.87 17.99
N ALA A 528 -14.96 17.44 18.18
CA ALA A 528 -15.44 16.17 17.67
C ALA A 528 -15.42 16.12 16.12
N VAL A 529 -15.73 17.23 15.47
CA VAL A 529 -15.71 17.37 14.01
C VAL A 529 -14.28 17.56 13.51
N LEU A 530 -13.51 18.41 14.20
CA LEU A 530 -12.16 18.81 13.79
C LEU A 530 -11.25 17.61 13.55
N VAL A 531 -11.19 16.68 14.51
CA VAL A 531 -10.27 15.55 14.44
C VAL A 531 -10.61 14.65 13.24
N GLY A 532 -11.89 14.33 13.05
CA GLY A 532 -12.33 13.56 11.91
C GLY A 532 -11.94 14.23 10.57
N VAL A 533 -12.18 15.53 10.47
CA VAL A 533 -11.87 16.30 9.25
C VAL A 533 -10.37 16.43 9.02
N ILE A 534 -9.55 16.62 10.05
CA ILE A 534 -8.07 16.64 9.89
C ILE A 534 -7.58 15.35 9.26
N VAL A 535 -8.00 14.20 9.82
CA VAL A 535 -7.55 12.90 9.34
C VAL A 535 -7.94 12.68 7.89
N VAL A 536 -9.23 12.94 7.58
CA VAL A 536 -9.76 12.80 6.23
C VAL A 536 -9.02 13.66 5.23
N SER A 537 -8.88 14.92 5.55
CA SER A 537 -8.22 15.86 4.64
C SER A 537 -6.73 15.56 4.49
N ALA A 538 -6.06 15.10 5.57
CA ALA A 538 -4.64 14.72 5.53
C ALA A 538 -4.40 13.54 4.60
N VAL A 539 -5.21 12.48 4.74
CA VAL A 539 -5.07 11.29 3.90
C VAL A 539 -5.41 11.60 2.44
N LEU A 540 -6.52 12.31 2.22
CA LEU A 540 -6.95 12.62 0.86
C LEU A 540 -5.95 13.54 0.13
N SER A 541 -5.40 14.54 0.84
CA SER A 541 -4.37 15.43 0.29
C SER A 541 -3.03 14.71 0.10
N GLY A 542 -2.64 13.87 1.07
CA GLY A 542 -1.42 13.05 0.97
C GLY A 542 -1.49 12.08 -0.22
N TYR A 543 -2.61 11.40 -0.39
CA TYR A 543 -2.88 10.51 -1.51
C TYR A 543 -2.80 11.25 -2.86
N SER A 544 -3.50 12.39 -3.00
CA SER A 544 -3.50 13.18 -4.24
C SER A 544 -2.10 13.64 -4.62
N ILE A 545 -1.34 14.16 -3.65
CA ILE A 545 0.05 14.58 -3.85
C ILE A 545 0.93 13.39 -4.23
N MET A 546 0.77 12.26 -3.56
CA MET A 546 1.57 11.07 -3.83
C MET A 546 1.31 10.53 -5.24
N THR A 547 0.04 10.39 -5.65
CA THR A 547 -0.32 9.93 -6.98
C THR A 547 0.14 10.89 -8.07
N ALA A 548 -0.04 12.21 -7.90
CA ALA A 548 0.40 13.21 -8.86
C ALA A 548 1.93 13.27 -8.98
N SER A 549 2.65 13.18 -7.86
CA SER A 549 4.11 13.19 -7.83
C SER A 549 4.68 11.93 -8.48
N THR A 550 4.12 10.76 -8.17
CA THR A 550 4.52 9.50 -8.77
C THR A 550 4.22 9.47 -10.27
N ALA A 551 3.03 9.94 -10.68
CA ALA A 551 2.66 10.01 -12.09
C ALA A 551 3.62 10.91 -12.89
N LYS A 552 3.97 12.10 -12.35
CA LYS A 552 4.92 13.00 -13.00
C LYS A 552 6.34 12.44 -13.05
N SER A 553 6.76 11.73 -11.99
CA SER A 553 8.07 11.09 -11.97
C SER A 553 8.14 9.92 -12.93
N MET A 554 7.05 9.17 -13.07
CA MET A 554 6.92 8.10 -14.05
C MET A 554 6.89 8.64 -15.48
N GLU A 555 6.19 9.74 -15.73
CA GLU A 555 6.19 10.40 -17.05
C GLU A 555 7.60 10.85 -17.44
N ARG A 556 8.43 11.26 -16.48
CA ARG A 556 9.84 11.60 -16.74
C ARG A 556 10.74 10.38 -16.85
N ALA A 557 10.50 9.36 -16.04
CA ALA A 557 11.27 8.12 -16.09
C ALA A 557 10.96 7.32 -17.36
N TYR A 558 9.72 7.33 -17.77
CA TYR A 558 9.20 6.61 -18.93
C TYR A 558 8.48 7.58 -19.87
N PRO A 559 9.21 8.42 -20.63
CA PRO A 559 8.61 9.34 -21.59
C PRO A 559 7.86 8.58 -22.69
N VAL A 560 8.28 7.34 -22.98
CA VAL A 560 7.52 6.37 -23.76
C VAL A 560 6.65 5.57 -22.80
N SER A 561 5.34 5.62 -22.99
CA SER A 561 4.37 5.02 -22.08
C SER A 561 4.39 3.50 -22.15
N ALA A 562 4.57 2.93 -23.34
CA ALA A 562 4.65 1.49 -23.56
C ALA A 562 5.55 1.17 -24.75
N THR A 563 6.27 0.07 -24.67
CA THR A 563 7.18 -0.41 -25.72
C THR A 563 6.91 -1.89 -26.01
N ALA A 564 6.87 -2.25 -27.28
CA ALA A 564 6.91 -3.64 -27.71
C ALA A 564 8.17 -3.86 -28.54
N THR A 565 8.91 -4.93 -28.27
CA THR A 565 10.15 -5.28 -28.93
C THR A 565 9.95 -6.45 -29.86
N TYR A 566 10.52 -6.36 -31.05
CA TYR A 566 10.50 -7.38 -32.10
C TYR A 566 11.93 -7.74 -32.43
N GLY A 567 12.40 -8.80 -31.84
CA GLY A 567 13.71 -9.37 -32.15
C GLY A 567 13.60 -10.29 -33.38
N THR A 568 14.73 -10.54 -34.00
CA THR A 568 14.83 -11.45 -35.13
C THR A 568 14.91 -12.92 -34.68
N GLY A 569 14.01 -13.27 -33.79
CA GLY A 569 13.92 -14.66 -33.36
C GLY A 569 13.56 -15.61 -34.51
N GLY A 570 14.43 -15.78 -35.55
CA GLY A 570 14.36 -16.71 -36.67
C GLY A 570 13.58 -16.23 -37.89
N GLY A 571 13.02 -15.06 -37.85
CA GLY A 571 12.56 -14.33 -39.04
C GLY A 571 13.63 -13.40 -39.61
N THR A 572 13.41 -12.84 -40.80
CA THR A 572 14.24 -11.80 -41.33
C THR A 572 13.96 -10.48 -40.58
N GLY A 573 14.92 -9.57 -40.53
CA GLY A 573 14.71 -8.23 -39.99
C GLY A 573 13.55 -7.49 -40.65
N ALA A 574 13.37 -7.69 -41.96
CA ALA A 574 12.25 -7.17 -42.72
C ALA A 574 10.88 -7.68 -42.21
N GLU A 575 10.77 -8.94 -41.81
CA GLU A 575 9.53 -9.50 -41.23
C GLU A 575 9.24 -8.86 -39.84
N SER A 576 10.27 -8.72 -38.99
CA SER A 576 10.16 -8.06 -37.71
C SER A 576 9.73 -6.59 -37.84
N LEU A 577 10.29 -5.88 -38.82
CA LEU A 577 9.91 -4.51 -39.15
C LEU A 577 8.47 -4.43 -39.70
N ALA A 578 8.07 -5.33 -40.57
CA ALA A 578 6.71 -5.40 -41.11
C ALA A 578 5.69 -5.69 -40.00
N LYS A 579 6.01 -6.58 -39.07
CA LYS A 579 5.19 -6.86 -37.89
C LYS A 579 5.07 -5.64 -36.99
N ALA A 580 6.17 -4.95 -36.71
CA ALA A 580 6.17 -3.73 -35.93
C ALA A 580 5.27 -2.64 -36.56
N HIS A 581 5.34 -2.43 -37.86
CA HIS A 581 4.44 -1.52 -38.57
C HIS A 581 2.97 -1.95 -38.49
N SER A 582 2.67 -3.21 -38.69
CA SER A 582 1.30 -3.74 -38.58
C SER A 582 0.72 -3.50 -37.18
N VAL A 583 1.50 -3.71 -36.12
CA VAL A 583 1.07 -3.46 -34.74
C VAL A 583 0.94 -1.97 -34.48
N ALA A 584 1.87 -1.13 -34.97
CA ALA A 584 1.78 0.31 -34.82
C ALA A 584 0.48 0.88 -35.44
N ASP A 585 0.08 0.38 -36.61
CA ASP A 585 -1.17 0.77 -37.27
C ASP A 585 -2.40 0.37 -36.46
N LYS A 586 -2.43 -0.84 -35.89
CA LYS A 586 -3.51 -1.29 -35.02
C LYS A 586 -3.58 -0.43 -33.75
N VAL A 587 -2.45 -0.11 -33.15
CA VAL A 587 -2.33 0.63 -31.88
C VAL A 587 -2.71 2.10 -32.04
N GLN A 588 -2.39 2.73 -33.17
CA GLN A 588 -2.67 4.16 -33.42
C GLN A 588 -4.16 4.50 -33.35
N GLY A 589 -5.05 3.53 -33.62
CA GLY A 589 -6.51 3.67 -33.54
C GLY A 589 -7.09 3.49 -32.13
N ILE A 590 -6.30 3.09 -31.13
CA ILE A 590 -6.80 2.81 -29.79
C ILE A 590 -7.08 4.10 -29.01
N LYS A 591 -8.20 4.13 -28.30
CA LYS A 591 -8.56 5.25 -27.43
C LYS A 591 -7.47 5.48 -26.37
N ASN A 592 -7.14 6.73 -26.08
CA ASN A 592 -6.10 7.17 -25.15
C ASN A 592 -4.65 6.96 -25.62
N VAL A 593 -4.42 6.48 -26.83
CA VAL A 593 -3.12 6.59 -27.50
C VAL A 593 -2.99 8.01 -28.06
N GLU A 594 -1.86 8.67 -27.82
CA GLU A 594 -1.53 10.00 -28.34
C GLU A 594 -0.72 9.91 -29.63
N SER A 595 0.33 9.11 -29.60
CA SER A 595 1.22 8.89 -30.76
C SER A 595 1.90 7.53 -30.69
N VAL A 596 2.29 7.04 -31.86
CA VAL A 596 3.02 5.79 -32.05
C VAL A 596 4.17 6.03 -33.00
N ALA A 597 5.32 5.40 -32.76
CA ALA A 597 6.45 5.40 -33.68
C ALA A 597 7.07 4.01 -33.77
N VAL A 598 7.51 3.62 -34.93
CA VAL A 598 8.33 2.42 -35.13
C VAL A 598 9.80 2.86 -35.16
N ALA A 599 10.59 2.24 -34.29
CA ALA A 599 12.01 2.50 -34.13
C ALA A 599 12.81 1.27 -34.64
N PRO A 600 13.32 1.29 -35.88
CA PRO A 600 14.14 0.19 -36.36
C PRO A 600 15.40 0.01 -35.54
N ALA A 601 15.83 -1.24 -35.42
CA ALA A 601 17.08 -1.58 -34.78
C ALA A 601 18.27 -0.87 -35.46
N ALA A 602 19.20 -0.37 -34.64
CA ALA A 602 20.37 0.39 -35.10
C ALA A 602 21.72 -0.22 -34.65
N GLY A 603 21.71 -1.44 -34.14
CA GLY A 603 22.89 -2.13 -33.63
C GLY A 603 23.00 -2.15 -32.11
N ALA A 604 24.17 -2.54 -31.62
CA ALA A 604 24.47 -2.70 -30.21
C ALA A 604 25.53 -1.70 -29.74
N LEU A 605 25.33 -1.11 -28.58
CA LEU A 605 26.25 -0.18 -27.90
C LEU A 605 26.99 -0.93 -26.82
N GLU A 606 28.34 -0.90 -26.85
CA GLU A 606 29.20 -1.45 -25.83
C GLU A 606 29.68 -0.36 -24.88
N TYR A 607 29.56 -0.61 -23.57
CA TYR A 607 30.05 0.31 -22.56
C TYR A 607 30.56 -0.44 -21.33
N THR A 608 31.43 0.19 -20.57
CA THR A 608 31.97 -0.38 -19.34
C THR A 608 31.50 0.43 -18.14
N LEU A 609 30.90 -0.25 -17.19
CA LEU A 609 30.57 0.32 -15.88
C LEU A 609 31.71 0.00 -14.92
N THR A 610 32.29 1.03 -14.31
CA THR A 610 33.31 0.86 -13.28
C THR A 610 32.73 1.21 -11.93
N SER A 611 32.88 0.34 -10.94
CA SER A 611 32.44 0.60 -9.56
C SER A 611 33.09 1.89 -9.03
N LYS A 612 32.37 2.63 -8.18
CA LYS A 612 32.82 3.91 -7.61
C LYS A 612 34.17 3.82 -6.86
N ASP A 613 34.51 2.64 -6.41
CA ASP A 613 35.81 2.34 -5.73
C ASP A 613 36.88 1.85 -6.71
N GLY A 614 36.60 1.73 -7.99
CA GLY A 614 37.52 1.26 -9.04
C GLY A 614 37.86 -0.23 -8.96
N SER A 615 37.24 -0.99 -8.06
CA SER A 615 37.58 -2.39 -7.78
C SER A 615 37.00 -3.38 -8.80
N GLN A 616 35.93 -3.02 -9.49
CA GLN A 616 35.26 -3.87 -10.48
C GLN A 616 34.88 -3.06 -11.71
N SER A 617 35.14 -3.62 -12.88
CA SER A 617 34.65 -3.08 -14.15
C SER A 617 33.85 -4.18 -14.85
N MET A 618 32.63 -3.84 -15.27
CA MET A 618 31.73 -4.74 -15.98
C MET A 618 31.43 -4.15 -17.34
N SER A 619 31.73 -4.91 -18.39
CA SER A 619 31.31 -4.59 -19.76
C SER A 619 29.86 -4.99 -19.96
N SER A 620 29.08 -4.11 -20.52
CA SER A 620 27.66 -4.33 -20.84
C SER A 620 27.37 -3.89 -22.26
N THR A 621 26.30 -4.44 -22.81
CA THR A 621 25.86 -4.14 -24.18
C THR A 621 24.38 -3.77 -24.16
N ALA A 622 24.02 -2.74 -24.93
CA ALA A 622 22.64 -2.26 -25.05
C ALA A 622 22.20 -2.18 -26.51
N SER A 623 20.94 -2.53 -26.78
CA SER A 623 20.34 -2.36 -28.13
C SER A 623 20.06 -0.89 -28.40
N MET A 624 20.42 -0.41 -29.58
CA MET A 624 20.14 0.92 -30.08
C MET A 624 19.04 0.90 -31.12
N VAL A 625 18.26 1.97 -31.15
CA VAL A 625 17.23 2.19 -32.16
C VAL A 625 17.47 3.49 -32.94
N ALA A 626 17.11 3.50 -34.22
CA ALA A 626 17.14 4.67 -35.05
C ALA A 626 15.77 5.36 -35.04
N LEU A 627 15.73 6.64 -34.70
CA LEU A 627 14.51 7.44 -34.77
C LEU A 627 14.74 8.72 -35.57
N SER A 628 13.78 9.09 -36.44
CA SER A 628 13.75 10.40 -37.02
C SER A 628 13.50 11.49 -35.98
N GLN A 629 13.95 12.71 -36.23
CA GLN A 629 13.69 13.82 -35.31
C GLN A 629 12.18 14.07 -35.14
N GLU A 630 11.39 13.86 -36.19
CA GLU A 630 9.94 14.01 -36.16
C GLU A 630 9.27 12.95 -35.25
N ASP A 631 9.63 11.68 -35.43
CA ASP A 631 9.06 10.57 -34.62
C ASP A 631 9.53 10.63 -33.19
N PHE A 632 10.78 11.01 -32.96
CA PHE A 632 11.31 11.25 -31.62
C PHE A 632 10.49 12.33 -30.89
N ALA A 633 10.22 13.47 -31.54
CA ALA A 633 9.44 14.55 -30.94
C ALA A 633 7.97 14.15 -30.66
N LYS A 634 7.40 13.20 -31.44
CA LYS A 634 6.04 12.68 -31.22
C LYS A 634 5.97 11.82 -29.99
N VAL A 635 6.94 10.92 -29.77
CA VAL A 635 6.87 9.92 -28.68
C VAL A 635 7.63 10.34 -27.44
N ILE A 636 8.63 11.24 -27.53
CA ILE A 636 9.46 11.72 -26.43
C ILE A 636 9.53 13.27 -26.39
N PRO A 637 8.42 14.00 -26.34
CA PRO A 637 8.45 15.47 -26.43
C PRO A 637 9.05 16.16 -25.19
N ALA A 638 9.11 15.46 -24.05
CA ALA A 638 9.72 16.00 -22.84
C ALA A 638 11.27 16.03 -22.90
N GLU A 639 11.87 15.32 -23.86
CA GLU A 639 13.30 15.30 -24.06
C GLU A 639 13.73 16.43 -24.99
N GLY A 640 14.50 17.38 -24.48
CA GLY A 640 14.97 18.54 -25.26
C GLY A 640 16.18 18.25 -26.13
N LYS A 641 16.81 17.07 -26.00
CA LYS A 641 18.03 16.74 -26.75
C LYS A 641 17.78 15.56 -27.68
N TYR A 642 17.97 15.79 -28.95
CA TYR A 642 17.97 14.75 -29.99
C TYR A 642 19.38 14.65 -30.58
N PRO A 643 19.90 13.47 -30.93
CA PRO A 643 21.21 13.28 -31.55
C PRO A 643 21.21 13.78 -33.01
N THR A 644 21.35 15.09 -33.14
CA THR A 644 21.34 15.75 -34.47
C THR A 644 22.63 15.54 -35.26
N GLU A 645 23.76 15.39 -34.55
CA GLU A 645 25.07 15.16 -35.17
C GLU A 645 25.25 13.67 -35.47
N ASP A 646 25.95 13.38 -36.57
CA ASP A 646 26.34 12.02 -36.89
C ASP A 646 27.28 11.44 -35.84
N ASN A 647 27.20 10.11 -35.63
CA ASN A 647 27.99 9.39 -34.65
C ASN A 647 27.77 9.87 -33.20
N THR A 648 26.54 10.26 -32.88
CA THR A 648 26.11 10.56 -31.53
C THR A 648 25.00 9.61 -31.10
N VAL A 649 24.96 9.26 -29.78
CA VAL A 649 23.94 8.42 -29.18
C VAL A 649 23.37 9.08 -27.94
N LEU A 650 22.04 9.14 -27.84
CA LEU A 650 21.35 9.59 -26.65
C LEU A 650 21.37 8.46 -25.61
N VAL A 651 21.90 8.76 -24.42
CA VAL A 651 22.11 7.80 -23.35
C VAL A 651 21.31 8.22 -22.12
N PRO A 652 20.68 7.30 -21.37
CA PRO A 652 19.97 7.60 -20.13
C PRO A 652 20.84 8.37 -19.14
N GLU A 653 20.25 9.35 -18.43
CA GLU A 653 20.97 10.18 -17.46
C GLU A 653 21.66 9.33 -16.36
N SER A 654 21.00 8.27 -15.90
CA SER A 654 21.55 7.34 -14.91
C SER A 654 22.86 6.72 -15.39
N LEU A 655 22.82 6.11 -16.58
CA LEU A 655 24.02 5.48 -17.15
C LEU A 655 25.14 6.50 -17.42
N TYR A 656 24.78 7.69 -17.95
CA TYR A 656 25.76 8.74 -18.21
C TYR A 656 26.53 9.17 -16.95
N ASN A 657 25.80 9.30 -15.83
CA ASN A 657 26.40 9.68 -14.55
C ASN A 657 27.14 8.53 -13.87
N ASP A 658 26.58 7.32 -13.87
CA ASP A 658 27.13 6.16 -13.17
C ASP A 658 28.39 5.61 -13.85
N ALA A 659 28.43 5.67 -15.19
CA ALA A 659 29.60 5.31 -15.97
C ALA A 659 30.65 6.45 -16.06
N GLY A 660 30.35 7.65 -15.52
CA GLY A 660 31.25 8.78 -15.53
C GLY A 660 31.55 9.32 -16.94
N PHE A 661 30.60 9.20 -17.86
CA PHE A 661 30.79 9.69 -19.24
C PHE A 661 30.99 11.21 -19.27
N ASP A 662 31.81 11.65 -20.19
CA ASP A 662 32.11 13.06 -20.46
C ASP A 662 32.18 13.35 -21.97
N ASP A 663 32.50 14.59 -22.33
CA ASP A 663 32.58 15.01 -23.75
C ASP A 663 33.72 14.32 -24.53
N SER A 664 34.71 13.76 -23.86
CA SER A 664 35.81 13.01 -24.46
C SER A 664 35.49 11.52 -24.64
N THR A 665 34.45 11.02 -23.97
CA THR A 665 34.06 9.62 -24.01
C THR A 665 33.62 9.21 -25.42
N ARG A 666 34.12 8.04 -25.86
CA ARG A 666 33.71 7.38 -27.11
C ARG A 666 33.30 5.96 -26.78
N LEU A 667 32.09 5.63 -27.21
CA LEU A 667 31.49 4.31 -26.99
C LEU A 667 31.55 3.52 -28.30
N LYS A 668 31.89 2.27 -28.23
CA LYS A 668 31.88 1.38 -29.40
C LYS A 668 30.46 0.94 -29.71
N ALA A 669 30.08 1.06 -30.95
CA ALA A 669 28.81 0.54 -31.44
C ALA A 669 29.07 -0.42 -32.59
N ARG A 670 28.39 -1.58 -32.51
CA ARG A 670 28.50 -2.65 -33.51
C ARG A 670 27.23 -2.90 -34.23
N GLY A 671 27.31 -3.18 -35.52
CA GLY A 671 26.22 -3.63 -36.35
C GLY A 671 26.69 -4.57 -37.43
N PRO A 672 25.78 -5.20 -38.18
CA PRO A 672 26.11 -6.07 -39.30
C PRO A 672 26.98 -5.45 -40.39
N LEU A 673 26.91 -4.12 -40.54
CA LEU A 673 27.68 -3.37 -41.56
C LEU A 673 29.06 -2.92 -41.04
N GLY A 674 29.34 -3.02 -39.76
CA GLY A 674 30.63 -2.64 -39.19
C GLY A 674 30.55 -2.08 -37.75
N GLU A 675 31.68 -1.52 -37.34
CA GLU A 675 31.84 -0.86 -36.04
C GLU A 675 32.10 0.63 -36.21
N ILE A 676 31.49 1.45 -35.33
CA ILE A 676 31.76 2.91 -35.29
C ILE A 676 31.91 3.34 -33.83
N GLU A 677 32.58 4.48 -33.63
CA GLU A 677 32.62 5.16 -32.33
C GLU A 677 31.52 6.21 -32.24
N LEU A 678 30.80 6.20 -31.12
CA LEU A 678 29.71 7.14 -30.84
C LEU A 678 30.05 8.03 -29.65
N LYS A 679 29.73 9.31 -29.76
CA LYS A 679 29.79 10.27 -28.66
C LYS A 679 28.46 10.17 -27.86
N PRO A 680 28.50 9.89 -26.53
CA PRO A 680 27.28 9.88 -25.72
C PRO A 680 26.76 11.30 -25.51
N ILE A 681 25.44 11.47 -25.64
CA ILE A 681 24.71 12.68 -25.27
C ILE A 681 23.86 12.33 -24.07
N LYS A 682 24.00 13.09 -22.98
CA LYS A 682 23.20 12.92 -21.79
C LYS A 682 21.74 13.28 -22.04
N SER A 683 20.82 12.34 -21.81
CA SER A 683 19.38 12.61 -21.83
C SER A 683 18.99 13.57 -20.69
N THR A 684 18.00 14.41 -20.92
CA THR A 684 17.41 15.27 -19.87
C THR A 684 16.28 14.55 -19.13
N SER A 685 15.75 13.48 -19.70
CA SER A 685 14.80 12.59 -19.09
C SER A 685 15.47 11.29 -18.62
N LYS A 686 14.90 10.65 -17.62
CA LYS A 686 15.31 9.31 -17.24
C LYS A 686 14.71 8.31 -18.23
N ILE A 687 15.22 8.29 -19.47
CA ILE A 687 14.79 7.30 -20.44
C ILE A 687 15.36 5.96 -20.00
N ALA A 688 14.52 5.14 -19.43
CA ALA A 688 14.95 3.81 -19.02
C ALA A 688 15.21 2.95 -20.28
N ASN A 689 16.45 2.52 -20.46
CA ASN A 689 16.86 1.51 -21.43
C ASN A 689 16.60 1.81 -22.93
N LEU A 690 16.41 3.05 -23.32
CA LEU A 690 16.27 3.44 -24.71
C LEU A 690 17.51 4.22 -25.17
N TYR A 691 18.27 3.67 -26.12
CA TYR A 691 19.45 4.27 -26.73
C TYR A 691 19.11 4.68 -28.14
N VAL A 692 19.08 5.98 -28.40
CA VAL A 692 18.61 6.52 -29.65
C VAL A 692 19.76 7.12 -30.47
N VAL A 693 19.80 6.75 -31.74
CA VAL A 693 20.67 7.38 -32.75
C VAL A 693 19.82 7.97 -33.85
N ASN A 694 20.38 8.93 -34.61
CA ASN A 694 19.71 9.43 -35.80
C ASN A 694 19.75 8.37 -36.92
N PRO A 695 18.85 8.43 -37.92
CA PRO A 695 18.80 7.45 -39.01
C PRO A 695 20.11 7.36 -39.83
N ALA A 696 20.83 8.47 -40.00
CA ALA A 696 22.09 8.48 -40.73
C ALA A 696 23.20 7.70 -40.00
N THR A 697 23.23 7.78 -38.67
CA THR A 697 24.15 6.99 -37.85
C THR A 697 23.72 5.51 -37.80
N GLY A 698 22.40 5.23 -37.65
CA GLY A 698 21.87 3.89 -37.71
C GLY A 698 22.18 3.16 -39.01
N ALA A 699 22.05 3.82 -40.16
CA ALA A 699 22.33 3.28 -41.50
C ALA A 699 23.82 2.90 -41.70
N LYS A 700 24.74 3.45 -40.92
CA LYS A 700 26.15 3.04 -40.93
C LYS A 700 26.39 1.67 -40.27
N LEU A 701 25.55 1.28 -39.38
CA LEU A 701 25.65 0.05 -38.58
C LEU A 701 24.73 -1.06 -39.12
N GLN A 702 23.57 -0.69 -39.66
CA GLN A 702 22.49 -1.60 -39.98
C GLN A 702 21.70 -1.11 -41.22
N ASN A 703 21.22 -2.06 -42.03
CA ASN A 703 20.26 -1.70 -43.07
C ASN A 703 18.90 -1.38 -42.41
N PRO A 704 18.36 -0.16 -42.56
CA PRO A 704 17.11 0.20 -41.90
C PRO A 704 15.88 -0.55 -42.43
N ASP A 705 15.93 -1.04 -43.68
CA ASP A 705 14.83 -1.75 -44.32
C ASP A 705 14.86 -3.26 -44.07
N ASP A 706 16.00 -3.78 -43.62
CA ASP A 706 16.19 -5.21 -43.30
C ASP A 706 17.21 -5.34 -42.15
N PRO A 707 16.81 -5.00 -40.92
CA PRO A 707 17.69 -5.05 -39.77
C PRO A 707 18.03 -6.48 -39.41
N GLN A 708 19.27 -6.90 -39.62
CA GLN A 708 19.76 -8.24 -39.37
C GLN A 708 20.13 -8.45 -37.88
N PRO A 709 19.98 -9.68 -37.33
CA PRO A 709 20.43 -9.97 -36.00
C PRO A 709 21.96 -9.86 -35.92
N LEU A 710 22.46 -9.29 -34.84
CA LEU A 710 23.87 -9.30 -34.50
C LEU A 710 24.22 -10.70 -33.96
N THR A 711 24.95 -11.49 -34.76
CA THR A 711 25.70 -12.61 -34.23
C THR A 711 26.97 -12.04 -33.60
N LEU A 712 26.96 -11.84 -32.28
CA LEU A 712 28.18 -11.50 -31.57
C LEU A 712 29.12 -12.73 -31.65
N GLN A 713 30.05 -12.74 -32.59
CA GLN A 713 31.21 -13.64 -32.51
C GLN A 713 31.99 -13.23 -31.25
N GLN A 714 32.12 -14.17 -30.33
CA GLN A 714 33.08 -14.02 -29.24
C GLN A 714 34.44 -13.67 -29.86
N PRO A 715 35.24 -12.76 -29.26
CA PRO A 715 36.64 -12.60 -29.68
C PRO A 715 37.33 -13.93 -29.43
N GLY A 716 37.58 -14.65 -30.52
CA GLY A 716 38.06 -15.99 -30.52
C GLY A 716 39.45 -16.13 -29.96
N GLU A 717 39.67 -17.27 -29.47
CA GLU A 717 40.92 -18.01 -29.42
C GLU A 717 42.07 -17.38 -30.22
N ALA A 718 42.85 -16.58 -29.57
CA ALA A 718 44.28 -16.44 -29.93
C ALA A 718 45.04 -15.95 -28.70
N GLY A 719 45.65 -16.89 -27.98
CA GLY A 719 46.93 -16.66 -27.33
C GLY A 719 46.94 -16.22 -25.86
N GLU A 720 47.23 -17.21 -25.01
CA GLU A 720 47.95 -17.05 -23.77
C GLU A 720 47.37 -16.32 -22.58
N GLN A 721 47.04 -17.12 -21.61
CA GLN A 721 46.81 -16.72 -20.20
C GLN A 721 48.01 -16.04 -19.60
N PRO A 722 47.84 -15.12 -18.70
CA PRO A 722 48.61 -15.03 -17.47
C PRO A 722 47.78 -15.37 -16.25
N GLN A 723 48.20 -16.43 -15.58
CA GLN A 723 47.86 -16.75 -14.20
C GLN A 723 48.17 -15.58 -13.25
N GLY A 724 47.30 -15.31 -12.32
CA GLY A 724 47.70 -14.65 -11.09
C GLY A 724 46.67 -13.83 -10.37
N SER A 725 46.30 -14.36 -9.24
CA SER A 725 45.98 -13.76 -7.95
C SER A 725 44.52 -13.38 -7.65
N ALA A 726 44.01 -14.18 -6.74
CA ALA A 726 42.86 -13.94 -5.89
C ALA A 726 42.97 -12.64 -5.06
N ALA A 727 41.94 -11.87 -4.96
CA ALA A 727 41.69 -11.05 -3.79
C ALA A 727 40.20 -10.83 -3.57
N GLN A 728 39.77 -11.16 -2.39
CA GLN A 728 38.48 -10.95 -1.75
C GLN A 728 38.07 -9.49 -1.67
N GLY A 729 36.76 -9.19 -1.72
CA GLY A 729 36.28 -7.99 -1.06
C GLY A 729 35.01 -7.31 -1.63
N GLN A 730 33.88 -7.73 -1.16
CA GLN A 730 32.71 -6.96 -0.66
C GLN A 730 32.26 -5.61 -1.26
N ARG A 731 30.96 -5.61 -1.61
CA ARG A 731 29.88 -4.63 -1.36
C ARG A 731 29.77 -3.38 -2.22
N GLY A 732 28.59 -3.30 -2.85
CA GLY A 732 27.77 -2.09 -2.93
C GLY A 732 27.76 -1.33 -4.24
N ALA A 733 26.90 -1.69 -5.15
CA ALA A 733 26.41 -0.78 -6.19
C ALA A 733 24.89 -0.76 -6.17
N SER A 734 24.33 0.44 -6.05
CA SER A 734 22.90 0.73 -5.99
C SER A 734 22.20 0.25 -7.26
N ALA A 735 21.14 -0.53 -7.09
CA ALA A 735 20.30 -1.04 -8.18
C ALA A 735 19.48 0.09 -8.83
N VAL A 736 19.46 0.11 -10.15
CA VAL A 736 18.48 0.85 -10.94
C VAL A 736 17.22 -0.02 -11.06
N PRO A 737 16.03 0.45 -10.62
CA PRO A 737 14.80 -0.31 -10.75
C PRO A 737 14.34 -0.29 -12.20
N GLY A 738 14.15 -1.44 -12.79
CA GLY A 738 13.61 -1.63 -14.12
C GLY A 738 14.38 -2.68 -14.90
N GLY A 739 14.17 -3.95 -14.56
CA GLY A 739 14.79 -5.08 -15.24
C GLY A 739 14.41 -5.17 -16.70
N MET A 740 15.24 -4.62 -17.58
CA MET A 740 15.41 -5.09 -18.93
C MET A 740 16.87 -5.54 -19.05
N ASN A 741 17.05 -6.84 -19.31
CA ASN A 741 18.33 -7.40 -19.66
C ASN A 741 18.92 -6.63 -20.84
N PRO A 742 20.18 -6.19 -20.77
CA PRO A 742 20.86 -5.61 -21.91
C PRO A 742 21.15 -6.72 -22.91
N SER A 743 20.26 -6.96 -23.79
CA SER A 743 20.44 -7.93 -24.84
C SER A 743 21.13 -7.30 -26.02
N ALA A 744 22.24 -7.87 -26.39
CA ALA A 744 23.05 -7.51 -27.54
C ALA A 744 22.41 -7.95 -28.87
N GLY A 745 21.14 -7.74 -29.09
CA GLY A 745 20.45 -8.00 -30.34
C GLY A 745 19.85 -6.72 -30.91
N ALA A 746 19.94 -6.53 -32.21
CA ALA A 746 19.26 -5.44 -32.85
C ALA A 746 17.75 -5.70 -32.81
N GLU A 747 17.01 -5.00 -31.96
CA GLU A 747 15.58 -5.17 -31.76
C GLU A 747 14.85 -3.94 -32.33
N THR A 748 13.91 -4.18 -33.25
CA THR A 748 12.97 -3.16 -33.69
C THR A 748 11.92 -2.94 -32.60
N MET A 749 11.61 -1.68 -32.31
CA MET A 749 10.67 -1.36 -31.23
C MET A 749 9.44 -0.59 -31.75
N VAL A 750 8.28 -0.89 -31.21
CA VAL A 750 7.09 -0.02 -31.31
C VAL A 750 7.01 0.78 -30.05
N LEU A 751 7.07 2.09 -30.18
CA LEU A 751 7.03 3.07 -29.10
C LEU A 751 5.65 3.71 -29.04
N VAL A 752 4.98 3.64 -27.92
CA VAL A 752 3.63 4.18 -27.72
C VAL A 752 3.64 5.27 -26.68
N ARG A 753 3.06 6.40 -26.99
CA ARG A 753 2.77 7.45 -26.04
C ARG A 753 1.28 7.47 -25.75
N ALA A 754 0.91 7.40 -24.49
CA ALA A 754 -0.46 7.51 -24.02
C ALA A 754 -0.79 8.96 -23.65
N LYS A 755 -2.06 9.34 -23.77
CA LYS A 755 -2.57 10.61 -23.25
C LYS A 755 -2.44 10.63 -21.73
N SER A 756 -1.95 11.72 -21.17
CA SER A 756 -1.79 11.92 -19.74
C SER A 756 -2.67 13.10 -19.27
N PRO A 757 -3.31 13.02 -18.07
CA PRO A 757 -3.32 11.92 -17.11
C PRO A 757 -4.35 10.84 -17.44
N LEU A 758 -4.04 9.57 -17.14
CA LEU A 758 -4.97 8.46 -17.19
C LEU A 758 -5.40 8.08 -15.76
N THR A 759 -6.65 7.66 -15.61
CA THR A 759 -7.11 7.00 -14.36
C THR A 759 -6.59 5.55 -14.31
N ALA A 760 -6.56 4.93 -13.14
CA ALA A 760 -6.14 3.54 -12.97
C ALA A 760 -6.90 2.57 -13.90
N THR A 761 -8.23 2.75 -14.01
CA THR A 761 -9.08 1.94 -14.89
C THR A 761 -8.80 2.18 -16.37
N GLU A 762 -8.52 3.43 -16.77
CA GLU A 762 -8.16 3.74 -18.16
C GLU A 762 -6.79 3.19 -18.52
N ASN A 763 -5.85 3.20 -17.54
CA ASN A 763 -4.51 2.66 -17.72
C ASN A 763 -4.56 1.13 -17.93
N SER A 764 -5.26 0.38 -17.07
CA SER A 764 -5.41 -1.07 -17.23
C SER A 764 -6.13 -1.44 -18.53
N THR A 765 -7.21 -0.72 -18.87
CA THR A 765 -7.94 -0.94 -20.13
C THR A 765 -7.06 -0.68 -21.35
N LEU A 766 -6.23 0.37 -21.33
CA LEU A 766 -5.31 0.68 -22.40
C LEU A 766 -4.24 -0.41 -22.53
N GLN A 767 -3.67 -0.86 -21.41
CA GLN A 767 -2.67 -1.94 -21.41
C GLN A 767 -3.24 -3.22 -22.05
N ASP A 768 -4.46 -3.62 -21.67
CA ASP A 768 -5.15 -4.79 -22.23
C ASP A 768 -5.38 -4.63 -23.75
N GLN A 769 -5.79 -3.45 -24.20
CA GLN A 769 -6.01 -3.18 -25.63
C GLN A 769 -4.71 -3.20 -26.42
N LEU A 770 -3.62 -2.67 -25.86
CA LEU A 770 -2.29 -2.72 -26.46
C LEU A 770 -1.79 -4.15 -26.60
N ASN A 771 -1.92 -4.94 -25.55
CA ASN A 771 -1.52 -6.37 -25.55
C ASN A 771 -2.33 -7.18 -26.60
N LYS A 772 -3.64 -6.93 -26.70
CA LYS A 772 -4.48 -7.54 -27.74
C LYS A 772 -4.06 -7.14 -29.16
N ALA A 773 -3.73 -5.87 -29.38
CA ALA A 773 -3.27 -5.39 -30.66
C ALA A 773 -1.92 -6.00 -31.08
N ASN A 774 -1.13 -6.48 -30.11
CA ASN A 774 0.17 -7.14 -30.28
C ASN A 774 0.05 -8.67 -30.23
N ASP A 775 -1.07 -9.22 -30.67
CA ASP A 775 -1.34 -10.68 -30.71
C ASP A 775 -1.08 -11.37 -29.35
N GLY A 776 -1.44 -10.71 -28.25
CA GLY A 776 -1.26 -11.21 -26.88
C GLY A 776 0.15 -11.02 -26.29
N ASN A 777 1.11 -10.48 -27.04
CA ASN A 777 2.41 -10.11 -26.47
C ASN A 777 2.27 -8.83 -25.64
N GLU A 778 2.97 -8.77 -24.52
CA GLU A 778 2.89 -7.64 -23.61
C GLU A 778 3.64 -6.41 -24.17
N PHE A 779 2.99 -5.26 -24.02
CA PHE A 779 3.67 -3.98 -24.04
C PHE A 779 4.25 -3.72 -22.66
N THR A 780 5.55 -3.52 -22.58
CA THR A 780 6.27 -3.20 -21.35
C THR A 780 6.49 -1.70 -21.20
N GLY A 781 6.78 -1.21 -20.01
CA GLY A 781 7.12 0.19 -19.78
C GLY A 781 6.30 0.89 -18.71
N GLY A 782 6.17 2.20 -18.84
CA GLY A 782 5.58 3.06 -17.81
C GLY A 782 4.11 2.75 -17.48
N LEU A 783 3.30 2.32 -18.46
CA LEU A 783 1.90 1.95 -18.24
C LEU A 783 1.78 0.73 -17.32
N GLN A 784 2.59 -0.31 -17.54
CA GLN A 784 2.57 -1.53 -16.75
C GLN A 784 2.99 -1.25 -15.31
N GLN A 785 4.10 -0.53 -15.10
CA GLN A 785 4.58 -0.18 -13.75
C GLN A 785 3.62 0.74 -13.02
N ARG A 786 3.03 1.70 -13.75
CA ARG A 786 2.00 2.57 -13.19
C ARG A 786 0.76 1.78 -12.78
N GLY A 787 0.34 0.79 -13.57
CA GLY A 787 -0.80 -0.06 -13.24
C GLY A 787 -0.65 -0.80 -11.91
N GLN A 788 0.51 -1.37 -11.67
CA GLN A 788 0.82 -2.04 -10.40
C GLN A 788 0.77 -1.07 -9.20
N LEU A 789 1.37 0.11 -9.33
CA LEU A 789 1.33 1.13 -8.29
C LEU A 789 -0.08 1.67 -8.05
N ASP A 790 -0.83 1.97 -9.11
CA ASP A 790 -2.21 2.46 -9.03
C ASP A 790 -3.13 1.44 -8.33
N GLN A 791 -2.91 0.15 -8.54
CA GLN A 791 -3.66 -0.90 -7.85
C GLN A 791 -3.40 -0.89 -6.35
N VAL A 792 -2.15 -0.85 -5.92
CA VAL A 792 -1.78 -0.75 -4.50
C VAL A 792 -2.35 0.51 -3.86
N LEU A 793 -2.17 1.66 -4.52
CA LEU A 793 -2.68 2.94 -4.04
C LEU A 793 -4.22 2.96 -3.95
N THR A 794 -4.92 2.34 -4.91
CA THR A 794 -6.38 2.25 -4.92
C THR A 794 -6.91 1.39 -3.77
N ILE A 795 -6.26 0.26 -3.50
CA ILE A 795 -6.59 -0.59 -2.34
C ILE A 795 -6.39 0.19 -1.04
N MET A 796 -5.24 0.86 -0.89
CA MET A 796 -4.96 1.69 0.29
C MET A 796 -5.97 2.83 0.45
N LEU A 797 -6.38 3.47 -0.64
CA LEU A 797 -7.43 4.49 -0.63
C LEU A 797 -8.78 3.90 -0.19
N GLY A 798 -9.15 2.72 -0.72
CA GLY A 798 -10.38 2.03 -0.36
C GLY A 798 -10.47 1.71 1.13
N ILE A 799 -9.40 1.13 1.68
CA ILE A 799 -9.28 0.86 3.12
C ILE A 799 -9.42 2.17 3.92
N THR A 800 -8.71 3.19 3.50
CA THR A 800 -8.72 4.49 4.17
C THR A 800 -10.10 5.15 4.14
N LEU A 801 -10.80 5.12 3.01
CA LEU A 801 -12.17 5.65 2.89
C LEU A 801 -13.15 4.87 3.77
N GLY A 802 -12.99 3.56 3.90
CA GLY A 802 -13.78 2.75 4.83
C GLY A 802 -13.58 3.15 6.29
N LEU A 803 -12.33 3.30 6.69
CA LEU A 803 -11.96 3.78 8.03
C LEU A 803 -12.47 5.20 8.29
N LEU A 804 -12.47 6.02 7.25
CA LEU A 804 -12.96 7.39 7.25
C LEU A 804 -14.46 7.49 7.46
N ALA A 805 -15.24 6.68 6.78
CA ALA A 805 -16.69 6.63 6.97
C ALA A 805 -17.03 6.42 8.45
N LEU A 806 -16.25 5.57 9.12
CA LEU A 806 -16.39 5.30 10.53
C LEU A 806 -16.06 6.53 11.41
N ALA A 807 -15.00 7.26 11.10
CA ALA A 807 -14.65 8.52 11.80
C ALA A 807 -15.75 9.60 11.66
N VAL A 808 -16.38 9.67 10.48
CA VAL A 808 -17.56 10.55 10.26
C VAL A 808 -18.73 10.15 11.14
N VAL A 809 -19.02 8.84 11.27
CA VAL A 809 -20.09 8.34 12.14
C VAL A 809 -19.83 8.74 13.60
N ILE A 810 -18.61 8.56 14.10
CA ILE A 810 -18.21 8.97 15.45
C ILE A 810 -18.41 10.48 15.64
N SER A 811 -18.01 11.28 14.65
CA SER A 811 -18.17 12.75 14.66
C SER A 811 -19.64 13.17 14.74
N VAL A 812 -20.52 12.56 13.93
CA VAL A 812 -21.98 12.82 13.95
C VAL A 812 -22.56 12.52 15.34
N ILE A 813 -22.18 11.38 15.92
CA ILE A 813 -22.62 10.98 17.26
C ILE A 813 -22.14 12.01 18.31
N GLY A 814 -20.89 12.46 18.22
CA GLY A 814 -20.32 13.45 19.12
C GLY A 814 -21.05 14.80 19.05
N VAL A 815 -21.35 15.28 17.85
CA VAL A 815 -22.12 16.52 17.64
C VAL A 815 -23.55 16.38 18.16
N ALA A 816 -24.23 15.28 17.83
CA ALA A 816 -25.60 15.03 18.28
C ALA A 816 -25.71 14.99 19.80
N ASN A 817 -24.75 14.35 20.46
CA ASN A 817 -24.68 14.28 21.91
C ASN A 817 -24.49 15.66 22.55
N THR A 818 -23.53 16.43 22.04
CA THR A 818 -23.24 17.78 22.56
C THR A 818 -24.41 18.76 22.32
N MET A 819 -25.06 18.66 21.15
CA MET A 819 -26.24 19.46 20.83
C MET A 819 -27.46 19.11 21.69
N THR A 820 -27.67 17.83 21.97
CA THR A 820 -28.74 17.37 22.87
C THR A 820 -28.59 17.99 24.26
N LEU A 821 -27.34 17.99 24.76
CA LEU A 821 -27.02 18.63 26.03
C LEU A 821 -27.27 20.12 25.98
N SER A 822 -26.74 20.79 24.97
CA SER A 822 -26.90 22.24 24.79
C SER A 822 -28.35 22.68 24.85
N VAL A 823 -29.22 21.92 24.21
CA VAL A 823 -30.67 22.19 24.18
C VAL A 823 -31.29 21.96 25.55
N ASN A 824 -30.90 20.93 26.28
CA ASN A 824 -31.42 20.64 27.61
C ASN A 824 -30.98 21.69 28.65
N GLU A 825 -29.73 22.15 28.61
CA GLU A 825 -29.23 23.21 29.54
C GLU A 825 -29.90 24.55 29.33
N ARG A 826 -30.36 24.83 28.08
CA ARG A 826 -31.02 26.09 27.73
C ARG A 826 -32.55 25.99 27.67
N ARG A 827 -33.13 25.01 28.33
CA ARG A 827 -34.57 24.77 28.32
C ARG A 827 -35.37 26.02 28.73
N ARG A 828 -34.95 26.66 29.82
CA ARG A 828 -35.54 27.88 30.32
C ARG A 828 -35.37 29.07 29.37
N GLU A 829 -34.13 29.25 28.81
CA GLU A 829 -33.86 30.32 27.85
C GLU A 829 -34.71 30.17 26.58
N ASN A 830 -34.76 28.95 26.04
CA ASN A 830 -35.56 28.60 24.85
C ASN A 830 -37.07 28.79 25.10
N ALA A 831 -37.57 28.45 26.30
CA ALA A 831 -38.95 28.64 26.70
C ALA A 831 -39.27 30.14 26.81
N MET A 832 -38.39 30.95 27.41
CA MET A 832 -38.52 32.40 27.51
C MET A 832 -38.54 33.08 26.12
N LEU A 833 -37.62 32.71 25.21
CA LEU A 833 -37.61 33.20 23.83
C LEU A 833 -38.91 32.90 23.10
N ARG A 834 -39.50 31.72 23.33
CA ARG A 834 -40.79 31.35 22.79
C ARG A 834 -41.95 32.14 23.42
N ALA A 835 -41.90 32.39 24.72
CA ALA A 835 -42.87 33.24 25.38
C ALA A 835 -42.82 34.69 24.87
N LEU A 836 -41.64 35.18 24.48
CA LEU A 836 -41.42 36.47 23.82
C LEU A 836 -41.80 36.50 22.33
N GLY A 837 -42.40 35.41 21.78
CA GLY A 837 -42.92 35.36 20.41
C GLY A 837 -42.06 34.66 19.38
N LEU A 838 -40.97 34.01 19.76
CA LEU A 838 -40.15 33.25 18.80
C LEU A 838 -40.90 31.98 18.33
N SER A 839 -41.14 31.85 17.01
CA SER A 839 -41.85 30.73 16.44
C SER A 839 -41.04 29.40 16.52
N ARG A 840 -41.73 28.25 16.48
CA ARG A 840 -41.09 26.94 16.48
C ARG A 840 -40.09 26.78 15.31
N LYS A 841 -40.39 27.34 14.14
CA LYS A 841 -39.50 27.30 12.94
C LYS A 841 -38.26 28.17 13.17
N GLN A 842 -38.39 29.34 13.75
CA GLN A 842 -37.27 30.23 14.06
C GLN A 842 -36.34 29.64 15.11
N LEU A 843 -36.88 29.01 16.18
CA LEU A 843 -36.07 28.32 17.17
C LEU A 843 -35.27 27.15 16.56
N ARG A 844 -35.89 26.33 15.70
CA ARG A 844 -35.19 25.27 14.96
C ARG A 844 -34.07 25.85 14.10
N ARG A 845 -34.35 26.86 13.27
CA ARG A 845 -33.36 27.50 12.41
C ARG A 845 -32.18 28.08 13.23
N MET A 846 -32.45 28.69 14.39
CA MET A 846 -31.43 29.21 15.27
C MET A 846 -30.48 28.12 15.80
N ILE A 847 -31.04 27.01 16.30
CA ILE A 847 -30.24 25.88 16.81
C ILE A 847 -29.46 25.21 15.67
N SER A 848 -30.08 25.01 14.49
CA SER A 848 -29.38 24.45 13.34
C SER A 848 -28.29 25.38 12.80
N ALA A 849 -28.53 26.69 12.78
CA ALA A 849 -27.51 27.68 12.39
C ALA A 849 -26.32 27.70 13.36
N GLU A 850 -26.58 27.58 14.69
CA GLU A 850 -25.53 27.45 15.70
C GLU A 850 -24.66 26.20 15.40
N ALA A 851 -25.28 25.05 15.14
CA ALA A 851 -24.56 23.81 14.80
C ALA A 851 -23.74 23.96 13.50
N VAL A 852 -24.31 24.53 12.46
CA VAL A 852 -23.66 24.76 11.17
C VAL A 852 -22.46 25.68 11.30
N LEU A 853 -22.59 26.80 12.04
CA LEU A 853 -21.48 27.74 12.25
C LEU A 853 -20.30 27.11 12.99
N ILE A 854 -20.57 26.32 14.03
CA ILE A 854 -19.53 25.60 14.79
C ILE A 854 -18.84 24.59 13.90
N THR A 855 -19.63 23.82 13.14
CA THR A 855 -19.09 22.80 12.25
C THR A 855 -18.30 23.41 11.10
N LEU A 856 -18.80 24.50 10.49
CA LEU A 856 -18.10 25.19 9.41
C LEU A 856 -16.72 25.68 9.86
N GLY A 857 -16.64 26.28 11.06
CA GLY A 857 -15.36 26.71 11.63
C GLY A 857 -14.41 25.54 11.92
N ALA A 858 -14.94 24.44 12.46
CA ALA A 858 -14.15 23.25 12.74
C ALA A 858 -13.69 22.53 11.45
N VAL A 859 -14.55 22.44 10.45
CA VAL A 859 -14.23 21.84 9.12
C VAL A 859 -13.19 22.68 8.40
N ALA A 860 -13.30 24.01 8.40
CA ALA A 860 -12.30 24.89 7.77
C ALA A 860 -10.91 24.71 8.39
N LEU A 861 -10.82 24.69 9.74
CA LEU A 861 -9.56 24.41 10.43
C LEU A 861 -9.07 22.97 10.18
N GLY A 862 -9.98 22.02 10.13
CA GLY A 862 -9.66 20.63 9.87
C GLY A 862 -9.09 20.41 8.48
N ILE A 863 -9.68 21.04 7.46
CA ILE A 863 -9.18 20.99 6.07
C ILE A 863 -7.80 21.62 5.98
N LEU A 864 -7.60 22.81 6.54
CA LEU A 864 -6.31 23.50 6.51
C LEU A 864 -5.22 22.67 7.23
N GLY A 865 -5.53 22.19 8.43
CA GLY A 865 -4.61 21.33 9.19
C GLY A 865 -4.32 20.02 8.49
N GLY A 866 -5.34 19.40 7.89
CA GLY A 866 -5.21 18.15 7.15
C GLY A 866 -4.39 18.30 5.87
N ILE A 867 -4.62 19.34 5.07
CA ILE A 867 -3.79 19.64 3.88
C ILE A 867 -2.32 19.79 4.28
N PHE A 868 -2.05 20.56 5.35
CA PHE A 868 -0.69 20.77 5.82
C PHE A 868 -0.02 19.46 6.25
N ILE A 869 -0.68 18.68 7.10
CA ILE A 869 -0.19 17.38 7.57
C ILE A 869 -0.01 16.41 6.41
N GLY A 870 -0.99 16.30 5.51
CA GLY A 870 -0.94 15.41 4.36
C GLY A 870 0.17 15.77 3.39
N SER A 871 0.36 17.06 3.10
CA SER A 871 1.43 17.54 2.22
C SER A 871 2.82 17.25 2.78
N VAL A 872 3.01 17.49 4.08
CA VAL A 872 4.29 17.21 4.75
C VAL A 872 4.58 15.70 4.79
N SER A 873 3.56 14.90 5.13
CA SER A 873 3.71 13.45 5.16
C SER A 873 4.04 12.87 3.79
N ALA A 874 3.35 13.32 2.74
CA ALA A 874 3.64 12.91 1.37
C ALA A 874 5.06 13.28 0.95
N LYS A 875 5.52 14.50 1.29
CA LYS A 875 6.89 14.94 0.96
C LYS A 875 7.96 14.06 1.63
N VAL A 876 7.76 13.66 2.88
CA VAL A 876 8.72 12.80 3.60
C VAL A 876 8.71 11.38 3.03
N VAL A 877 7.53 10.82 2.76
CA VAL A 877 7.41 9.48 2.17
C VAL A 877 8.07 9.44 0.79
N LEU A 878 7.83 10.45 -0.06
CA LEU A 878 8.47 10.55 -1.36
C LEU A 878 10.00 10.72 -1.25
N ALA A 879 10.49 11.47 -0.27
CA ALA A 879 11.91 11.63 -0.03
C ALA A 879 12.58 10.37 0.54
N ALA A 880 11.82 9.47 1.14
CA ALA A 880 12.31 8.19 1.65
C ALA A 880 12.46 7.12 0.55
N THR A 881 11.89 7.35 -0.63
CA THR A 881 12.13 6.50 -1.80
C THR A 881 13.46 6.91 -2.44
N ASP A 882 14.31 5.95 -2.82
CA ASP A 882 15.62 6.20 -3.45
C ASP A 882 15.52 6.95 -4.79
N GLN A 883 14.31 7.09 -5.31
CA GLN A 883 14.04 7.87 -6.51
C GLN A 883 13.85 9.34 -6.15
N LYS A 884 14.54 10.24 -6.83
CA LYS A 884 14.33 11.70 -6.74
C LYS A 884 12.97 12.06 -7.34
N VAL A 885 11.90 11.73 -6.59
CA VAL A 885 10.52 12.03 -7.00
C VAL A 885 10.25 13.52 -6.84
N GLU A 886 9.81 14.18 -7.91
CA GLU A 886 9.43 15.59 -7.85
C GLU A 886 8.14 15.77 -7.04
N PHE A 887 8.18 16.62 -6.03
CA PHE A 887 7.00 16.95 -5.24
C PHE A 887 6.02 17.82 -6.04
N VAL A 888 4.85 17.29 -6.35
CA VAL A 888 3.76 17.99 -7.04
C VAL A 888 2.66 18.32 -6.05
N PRO A 889 2.41 19.60 -5.71
CA PRO A 889 1.36 19.99 -4.77
C PRO A 889 -0.01 19.93 -5.44
N ASP A 890 -0.52 18.73 -5.63
CA ASP A 890 -1.87 18.51 -6.16
C ASP A 890 -2.87 18.36 -5.02
N LEU A 891 -3.93 19.17 -5.03
CA LEU A 891 -4.97 19.18 -4.01
C LEU A 891 -6.27 18.59 -4.55
N PRO A 892 -6.90 17.65 -3.83
CA PRO A 892 -8.14 17.01 -4.25
C PRO A 892 -9.35 17.93 -3.99
N TYR A 893 -9.50 18.99 -4.77
CA TYR A 893 -10.53 20.03 -4.56
C TYR A 893 -11.95 19.44 -4.46
N LEU A 894 -12.28 18.45 -5.28
CA LEU A 894 -13.59 17.79 -5.23
C LEU A 894 -13.78 17.04 -3.90
N GLY A 895 -12.77 16.32 -3.45
CA GLY A 895 -12.78 15.60 -2.18
C GLY A 895 -12.89 16.53 -0.98
N LEU A 896 -12.15 17.64 -1.01
CA LEU A 896 -12.22 18.66 0.04
C LEU A 896 -13.61 19.35 0.08
N ALA A 897 -14.21 19.60 -1.08
CA ALA A 897 -15.59 20.11 -1.19
C ALA A 897 -16.61 19.08 -0.65
N LEU A 898 -16.43 17.80 -0.94
CA LEU A 898 -17.26 16.74 -0.37
C LEU A 898 -17.15 16.66 1.16
N ILE A 899 -15.95 16.78 1.71
CA ILE A 899 -15.74 16.86 3.17
C ILE A 899 -16.52 18.01 3.77
N LEU A 900 -16.47 19.18 3.16
CA LEU A 900 -17.23 20.35 3.59
C LEU A 900 -18.74 20.07 3.55
N LEU A 901 -19.25 19.52 2.47
CA LEU A 901 -20.68 19.18 2.30
C LEU A 901 -21.15 18.12 3.30
N VAL A 902 -20.37 17.05 3.47
CA VAL A 902 -20.67 15.98 4.44
C VAL A 902 -20.62 16.52 5.87
N GLY A 903 -19.64 17.37 6.18
CA GLY A 903 -19.56 18.05 7.49
C GLY A 903 -20.79 18.93 7.76
N LEU A 904 -21.23 19.72 6.80
CA LEU A 904 -22.44 20.53 6.93
C LEU A 904 -23.72 19.67 7.04
N ALA A 905 -23.84 18.62 6.22
CA ALA A 905 -24.95 17.68 6.29
C ALA A 905 -25.02 16.97 7.65
N SER A 906 -23.88 16.53 8.16
CA SER A 906 -23.78 15.90 9.49
C SER A 906 -24.21 16.85 10.62
N ALA A 907 -23.85 18.14 10.55
CA ALA A 907 -24.31 19.15 11.52
C ALA A 907 -25.83 19.34 11.49
N LEU A 908 -26.41 19.38 10.29
CA LEU A 908 -27.86 19.50 10.12
C LEU A 908 -28.59 18.26 10.67
N VAL A 909 -28.11 17.06 10.33
CA VAL A 909 -28.69 15.80 10.82
C VAL A 909 -28.54 15.69 12.34
N ALA A 910 -27.35 15.93 12.88
CA ALA A 910 -27.08 15.89 14.32
C ALA A 910 -27.93 16.91 15.13
N SER A 911 -28.20 18.08 14.57
CA SER A 911 -29.01 19.12 15.22
C SER A 911 -30.51 18.92 15.05
N ALA A 912 -30.98 18.13 14.06
CA ALA A 912 -32.40 18.03 13.71
C ALA A 912 -33.28 17.50 14.86
N LEU A 913 -32.84 16.41 15.52
CA LEU A 913 -33.57 15.78 16.60
C LEU A 913 -33.61 16.62 17.87
N PRO A 914 -32.48 17.19 18.37
CA PRO A 914 -32.49 18.12 19.51
C PRO A 914 -33.30 19.41 19.26
N ALA A 915 -33.15 19.99 18.07
CA ALA A 915 -33.90 21.18 17.69
C ALA A 915 -35.41 20.92 17.60
N ALA A 916 -35.80 19.75 17.08
CA ALA A 916 -37.23 19.35 17.02
C ALA A 916 -37.84 19.15 18.41
N ARG A 917 -37.10 18.49 19.32
CA ARG A 917 -37.53 18.29 20.71
C ARG A 917 -37.70 19.61 21.46
N SER A 918 -36.73 20.53 21.37
CA SER A 918 -36.79 21.86 21.97
C SER A 918 -37.96 22.70 21.45
N ALA A 919 -38.22 22.64 20.15
CA ALA A 919 -39.29 23.40 19.52
C ALA A 919 -40.70 22.88 19.86
N ARG A 920 -40.87 21.61 20.25
CA ARG A 920 -42.16 21.04 20.66
C ARG A 920 -42.53 21.32 22.11
N MET A 921 -41.58 21.68 22.95
CA MET A 921 -41.78 21.97 24.36
C MET A 921 -42.71 23.18 24.56
N SER A 922 -43.66 23.11 25.48
CA SER A 922 -44.51 24.28 25.80
C SER A 922 -43.70 25.34 26.61
N PRO A 923 -43.96 26.66 26.39
CA PRO A 923 -43.31 27.68 27.20
C PRO A 923 -43.55 27.52 28.72
N VAL A 924 -44.75 27.11 29.11
CA VAL A 924 -45.13 26.91 30.52
C VAL A 924 -44.35 25.75 31.14
N GLU A 925 -44.22 24.63 30.45
CA GLU A 925 -43.48 23.45 30.89
C GLU A 925 -41.98 23.74 31.04
N GLY A 926 -41.41 24.58 30.14
CA GLY A 926 -40.00 24.98 30.19
C GLY A 926 -39.66 26.02 31.24
N LEU A 927 -40.63 26.82 31.72
CA LEU A 927 -40.42 27.81 32.78
C LEU A 927 -40.68 27.23 34.19
N GLY A 928 -41.49 26.15 34.27
CA GLY A 928 -41.83 25.49 35.54
C GLY A 928 -40.88 24.33 35.93
N SER A 929 -39.89 23.99 35.07
CA SER A 929 -38.86 22.94 35.33
C SER A 929 -37.54 23.61 35.82
#